data_b264f4f7da4097da0813a657f35ba905
#
_entry.id   b264f4f7da4097da0813a657f35ba905
#
_cell.length_a   1.000
_cell.length_b   1.000
_cell.length_c   1.000
_cell.angle_alpha   90.00
_cell.angle_beta   90.00
_cell.angle_gamma   90.00
#
_symmetry.space_group_name_H-M   'P 1'
#
loop_
_entity.id
_entity.type
_entity.pdbx_description
1 polymer ?
#
loop_
_entity_poly.entity_id
_entity_poly.type
_entity_poly.pdbx_seq_one_letter_code
_entity_poly.pdbx_strand_id
1 'polypeptide(L)'
;MKKTNLLLISALFAASTLQAQTTDLTKGLSIWFDKPCSLSGMASFYNYSADRDWEERSLPIGNASFGGNIFGSIAAERITLNEKTLWRGGPNTSGGAEYYWNVNKESAHLLPEIRQAFVDNDLKKAAKLTRENFNGLAGYEDYSEQPFRFGSYTTLGEAYIETGLSEIGMSDYKRVLSIDSALAVVSFQKDDVKYERTYFASYPDSAMVWKFTADKPGMQNLTFSYKGNPEAEGKMVAAGDKGLLYVGKLKNNGMEFALRIQAQHKGGSVKATADGKLVAKGADEVIFLLTADTDYKINFNPDFKDPKAYVGVDPVASTDAMMKAASARSYDELKARHQEDYLSLFNRVKISLNPNAPMTLEYPSIYDLPTYKRLASYRKGKPDYKLEEIYYQYGRYLLIASSRPGNMPANLQGLWANGVDGPWRVDYHNNINIQMNYWPACPTNLAECNWPLIDFIRTLVKPGEKVAQSYFGARGWTASISGNIFGFASPLSSQDMSWNFNPMAGPWLATHVWEYYDYTRDKQFLKEVGYPLIKSSAIFSVDFLWKRPDGSYTAAPSTSPEHGPVDEGATFVHAVIREILLNAIDAAKALGVDAKERKQWQEVLDNLVPYKTGRYGQLMEWSRDIDDPKDEHRHVNHLFGLHPGHTLSPITTPELAKAARIVLEHRGDGATGWSMGWKLNQWARLHDGNHAYKLFGNLLKNGTLDNLWDTHPPFQIDGNFGGTAGVTELLLQSHMGFIQLLPALPDAWEEGSIEGLLARGNFEVDLRWANGQLQEAVITSNAGQPCQVRYGDQTLNFKTKKGQTYTITSVDGKLVKK
;
A
#
# COMPACT_ATOMS: atom_id res chain seq x y z
N MET A 1 -23.78 48.40 -61.39
CA MET A 1 -24.18 47.11 -61.97
C MET A 1 -22.98 46.15 -61.83
N LYS A 2 -22.95 45.31 -60.85
CA LYS A 2 -22.05 44.11 -60.74
C LYS A 2 -22.90 43.02 -60.14
N LYS A 3 -23.09 41.95 -60.89
CA LYS A 3 -23.82 40.71 -60.49
C LYS A 3 -22.96 39.91 -59.59
N THR A 4 -23.51 39.54 -58.46
CA THR A 4 -22.90 38.61 -57.52
C THR A 4 -23.50 37.23 -57.77
N ASN A 5 -22.65 36.26 -58.18
CA ASN A 5 -23.03 34.85 -58.32
C ASN A 5 -23.00 34.19 -56.97
N LEU A 6 -24.12 33.64 -56.55
CA LEU A 6 -24.23 32.73 -55.40
C LEU A 6 -23.93 31.32 -55.86
N LEU A 7 -22.83 30.75 -55.41
CA LEU A 7 -22.53 29.31 -55.55
C LEU A 7 -23.13 28.55 -54.35
N LEU A 8 -24.11 27.74 -54.60
CA LEU A 8 -24.61 26.73 -53.67
C LEU A 8 -23.62 25.56 -53.63
N ILE A 9 -22.90 25.39 -52.51
CA ILE A 9 -22.15 24.16 -52.22
C ILE A 9 -23.09 23.26 -51.42
N SER A 10 -23.58 22.20 -52.03
CA SER A 10 -24.27 21.10 -51.40
C SER A 10 -23.21 20.23 -50.71
N ALA A 11 -23.12 20.31 -49.39
CA ALA A 11 -22.33 19.39 -48.60
C ALA A 11 -23.07 18.05 -48.44
N LEU A 12 -22.63 17.02 -49.13
CA LEU A 12 -22.98 15.62 -48.82
C LEU A 12 -22.35 15.28 -47.46
N PHE A 13 -23.17 15.14 -46.46
CA PHE A 13 -22.78 14.46 -45.24
C PHE A 13 -22.70 12.96 -45.52
N ALA A 14 -21.49 12.49 -45.79
CA ALA A 14 -21.20 11.05 -45.68
C ALA A 14 -21.14 10.73 -44.18
N ALA A 15 -22.18 10.09 -43.66
CA ALA A 15 -22.14 9.47 -42.35
C ALA A 15 -21.17 8.27 -42.41
N SER A 16 -19.88 8.53 -42.19
CA SER A 16 -18.95 7.46 -41.86
C SER A 16 -19.31 6.96 -40.45
N THR A 17 -19.93 5.82 -40.36
CA THR A 17 -19.98 5.00 -39.16
C THR A 17 -18.53 4.69 -38.78
N LEU A 18 -17.93 5.51 -37.93
CA LEU A 18 -16.77 5.07 -37.16
C LEU A 18 -17.27 3.93 -36.29
N GLN A 19 -17.08 2.70 -36.76
CA GLN A 19 -16.96 1.58 -35.84
C GLN A 19 -15.76 1.88 -34.95
N ALA A 20 -16.03 2.26 -33.71
CA ALA A 20 -15.00 2.30 -32.69
C ALA A 20 -14.40 0.89 -32.64
N GLN A 21 -13.18 0.74 -33.17
CA GLN A 21 -12.40 -0.47 -32.94
C GLN A 21 -12.31 -0.60 -31.41
N THR A 22 -12.98 -1.59 -30.85
CA THR A 22 -12.82 -1.94 -29.45
C THR A 22 -11.36 -2.28 -29.23
N THR A 23 -10.64 -1.38 -28.55
CA THR A 23 -9.24 -1.58 -28.23
C THR A 23 -9.12 -2.87 -27.41
N ASP A 24 -8.35 -3.84 -27.90
CA ASP A 24 -8.12 -5.10 -27.17
C ASP A 24 -7.33 -4.80 -25.88
N LEU A 25 -8.01 -4.70 -24.75
CA LEU A 25 -7.42 -4.36 -23.46
C LEU A 25 -6.34 -5.34 -23.01
N THR A 26 -6.27 -6.54 -23.59
CA THR A 26 -5.19 -7.51 -23.28
C THR A 26 -3.83 -7.09 -23.81
N LYS A 27 -3.78 -6.12 -24.74
CA LYS A 27 -2.54 -5.62 -25.35
C LYS A 27 -1.86 -4.48 -24.59
N GLY A 28 -2.60 -3.84 -23.68
CA GLY A 28 -2.09 -2.79 -22.79
C GLY A 28 -1.36 -3.31 -21.56
N LEU A 29 -1.25 -2.45 -20.56
CA LEU A 29 -0.84 -2.84 -19.21
C LEU A 29 -2.03 -3.53 -18.54
N SER A 30 -2.06 -4.84 -18.56
CA SER A 30 -3.22 -5.60 -18.10
C SER A 30 -2.87 -6.92 -17.42
N ILE A 31 -3.74 -7.31 -16.51
CA ILE A 31 -3.78 -8.64 -15.91
C ILE A 31 -5.01 -9.33 -16.47
N TRP A 32 -4.85 -10.49 -17.13
CA TRP A 32 -5.97 -11.13 -17.76
C TRP A 32 -5.94 -12.65 -17.75
N PHE A 33 -7.13 -13.24 -17.85
CA PHE A 33 -7.38 -14.68 -17.83
C PHE A 33 -8.27 -15.08 -19.00
N ASP A 34 -8.01 -16.27 -19.53
CA ASP A 34 -8.83 -16.92 -20.55
C ASP A 34 -9.86 -17.91 -19.98
N LYS A 35 -10.07 -17.84 -18.66
CA LYS A 35 -11.01 -18.71 -17.93
C LYS A 35 -11.72 -17.93 -16.82
N PRO A 36 -13.01 -18.23 -16.55
CA PRO A 36 -13.68 -17.71 -15.36
C PRO A 36 -13.08 -18.29 -14.08
N CYS A 37 -13.31 -17.64 -12.95
CA CYS A 37 -13.12 -18.25 -11.65
C CYS A 37 -14.19 -19.30 -11.39
N SER A 38 -13.83 -20.35 -10.67
CA SER A 38 -14.79 -21.36 -10.25
C SER A 38 -15.60 -20.84 -9.04
N LEU A 39 -16.91 -21.09 -9.04
CA LEU A 39 -17.74 -20.86 -7.86
C LEU A 39 -17.68 -22.03 -6.87
N SER A 40 -17.03 -23.15 -7.24
CA SER A 40 -17.00 -24.37 -6.42
C SER A 40 -16.18 -24.26 -5.13
N GLY A 41 -15.40 -23.19 -4.99
CA GLY A 41 -14.59 -22.89 -3.84
C GLY A 41 -15.16 -21.84 -2.91
N MET A 42 -16.47 -21.58 -2.95
CA MET A 42 -17.12 -20.62 -2.06
C MET A 42 -16.88 -21.00 -0.61
N ALA A 43 -15.91 -20.30 -0.02
CA ALA A 43 -15.61 -20.44 1.37
C ALA A 43 -16.79 -19.94 2.21
N SER A 44 -16.92 -20.52 3.40
CA SER A 44 -17.62 -19.84 4.47
C SER A 44 -16.92 -18.50 4.72
N PHE A 45 -17.64 -17.44 5.05
CA PHE A 45 -17.10 -16.17 5.53
C PHE A 45 -16.11 -16.32 6.71
N TYR A 46 -16.12 -17.46 7.38
CA TYR A 46 -15.23 -17.81 8.50
C TYR A 46 -13.97 -18.57 8.08
N ASN A 47 -13.83 -18.93 6.81
CA ASN A 47 -12.68 -19.67 6.30
C ASN A 47 -12.17 -19.03 5.00
N TYR A 48 -11.51 -17.89 5.13
CA TYR A 48 -10.93 -17.14 4.01
C TYR A 48 -9.89 -17.95 3.22
N SER A 49 -9.16 -18.83 3.87
CA SER A 49 -8.08 -19.61 3.23
C SER A 49 -8.59 -20.70 2.29
N ALA A 50 -9.88 -21.03 2.34
CA ALA A 50 -10.49 -22.00 1.43
C ALA A 50 -10.88 -21.38 0.07
N ASP A 51 -10.91 -20.07 -0.04
CA ASP A 51 -11.32 -19.34 -1.25
C ASP A 51 -10.11 -18.97 -2.12
N ARG A 52 -9.51 -19.98 -2.73
CA ARG A 52 -8.32 -19.79 -3.58
C ARG A 52 -8.57 -18.93 -4.80
N ASP A 53 -9.77 -18.96 -5.38
CA ASP A 53 -10.08 -18.13 -6.55
C ASP A 53 -10.17 -16.64 -6.18
N TRP A 54 -10.58 -16.31 -4.96
CA TRP A 54 -10.49 -14.94 -4.48
C TRP A 54 -9.03 -14.48 -4.38
N GLU A 55 -8.19 -15.28 -3.77
CA GLU A 55 -6.79 -14.92 -3.52
C GLU A 55 -5.94 -14.94 -4.79
N GLU A 56 -6.03 -16.01 -5.59
CA GLU A 56 -5.13 -16.26 -6.70
C GLU A 56 -5.56 -15.62 -8.01
N ARG A 57 -6.87 -15.41 -8.22
CA ARG A 57 -7.41 -15.13 -9.56
C ARG A 57 -8.40 -13.99 -9.65
N SER A 58 -9.00 -13.53 -8.56
CA SER A 58 -9.93 -12.41 -8.62
C SER A 58 -9.24 -11.13 -9.07
N LEU A 59 -9.97 -10.22 -9.69
CA LEU A 59 -9.45 -8.94 -10.16
C LEU A 59 -9.92 -7.82 -9.23
N PRO A 60 -9.00 -7.14 -8.51
CA PRO A 60 -9.37 -6.10 -7.57
C PRO A 60 -9.66 -4.78 -8.26
N ILE A 61 -10.78 -4.13 -7.89
CA ILE A 61 -11.08 -2.74 -8.21
C ILE A 61 -11.33 -1.97 -6.92
N GLY A 62 -11.05 -0.67 -6.90
CA GLY A 62 -11.21 0.14 -5.69
C GLY A 62 -11.08 1.64 -5.94
N ASN A 63 -11.70 2.42 -5.06
CA ASN A 63 -11.61 3.88 -5.02
C ASN A 63 -11.11 4.42 -3.68
N ALA A 64 -10.32 3.61 -2.98
CA ALA A 64 -9.74 3.84 -1.65
C ALA A 64 -10.71 3.72 -0.47
N SER A 65 -12.02 3.95 -0.64
CA SER A 65 -13.01 3.68 0.41
C SER A 65 -13.80 2.40 0.16
N PHE A 66 -14.19 2.16 -1.09
CA PHE A 66 -15.02 1.05 -1.48
C PHE A 66 -14.33 0.20 -2.54
N GLY A 67 -14.14 -1.07 -2.27
CA GLY A 67 -13.44 -2.03 -3.10
C GLY A 67 -14.26 -3.28 -3.41
N GLY A 68 -13.90 -3.96 -4.48
CA GLY A 68 -14.48 -5.24 -4.86
C GLY A 68 -13.52 -6.11 -5.66
N ASN A 69 -13.76 -7.42 -5.60
CA ASN A 69 -13.01 -8.42 -6.38
C ASN A 69 -13.92 -9.07 -7.39
N ILE A 70 -13.57 -8.98 -8.67
CA ILE A 70 -14.35 -9.47 -9.81
C ILE A 70 -13.90 -10.90 -10.13
N PHE A 71 -14.84 -11.85 -10.11
CA PHE A 71 -14.58 -13.27 -10.40
C PHE A 71 -14.76 -13.62 -11.88
N GLY A 72 -15.65 -12.93 -12.56
CA GLY A 72 -15.94 -13.15 -13.97
C GLY A 72 -16.66 -14.48 -14.25
N SER A 73 -17.36 -15.05 -13.29
CA SER A 73 -18.14 -16.26 -13.45
C SER A 73 -19.35 -16.01 -14.35
N ILE A 74 -19.75 -17.01 -15.13
CA ILE A 74 -20.77 -16.83 -16.18
C ILE A 74 -22.18 -16.99 -15.63
N ALA A 75 -22.47 -18.13 -15.03
CA ALA A 75 -23.83 -18.45 -14.54
C ALA A 75 -24.29 -17.51 -13.43
N ALA A 76 -23.38 -17.17 -12.54
CA ALA A 76 -23.57 -16.19 -11.49
C ALA A 76 -22.27 -15.43 -11.29
N GLU A 77 -22.22 -14.15 -11.64
CA GLU A 77 -21.10 -13.29 -11.25
C GLU A 77 -21.05 -13.16 -9.75
N ARG A 78 -19.88 -13.32 -9.15
CA ARG A 78 -19.61 -13.10 -7.74
C ARG A 78 -18.69 -11.90 -7.59
N ILE A 79 -19.00 -11.01 -6.68
CA ILE A 79 -18.16 -9.86 -6.36
C ILE A 79 -18.10 -9.73 -4.84
N THR A 80 -16.91 -9.91 -4.24
CA THR A 80 -16.72 -9.59 -2.82
C THR A 80 -16.60 -8.09 -2.66
N LEU A 81 -17.12 -7.55 -1.58
CA LEU A 81 -17.21 -6.11 -1.32
C LEU A 81 -16.52 -5.76 -0.01
N ASN A 82 -15.78 -4.66 -0.01
CA ASN A 82 -15.12 -4.11 1.17
C ASN A 82 -15.36 -2.62 1.27
N GLU A 83 -15.66 -2.15 2.46
CA GLU A 83 -15.64 -0.74 2.82
C GLU A 83 -14.50 -0.50 3.81
N LYS A 84 -13.65 0.50 3.56
CA LYS A 84 -12.37 0.71 4.23
C LYS A 84 -12.46 0.87 5.75
N THR A 85 -13.57 1.38 6.24
CA THR A 85 -13.76 1.69 7.67
C THR A 85 -14.65 0.68 8.40
N LEU A 86 -15.07 -0.40 7.72
CA LEU A 86 -15.86 -1.46 8.35
C LEU A 86 -14.95 -2.38 9.17
N TRP A 87 -14.89 -2.12 10.48
CA TRP A 87 -14.03 -2.83 11.42
C TRP A 87 -14.81 -3.36 12.61
N ARG A 88 -14.45 -4.56 13.05
CA ARG A 88 -14.86 -5.11 14.34
C ARG A 88 -13.94 -4.58 15.44
N GLY A 89 -14.36 -4.63 16.68
CA GLY A 89 -13.54 -4.15 17.78
C GLY A 89 -13.66 -2.63 18.05
N GLY A 90 -12.69 -2.07 18.74
CA GLY A 90 -12.66 -0.65 19.07
C GLY A 90 -13.29 -0.27 20.39
N PRO A 91 -13.51 1.03 20.67
CA PRO A 91 -13.88 1.54 21.99
C PRO A 91 -15.18 1.00 22.56
N ASN A 92 -16.13 0.63 21.70
CA ASN A 92 -17.50 0.25 22.10
C ASN A 92 -17.67 -1.24 22.45
N THR A 93 -16.60 -2.04 22.43
CA THR A 93 -16.72 -3.50 22.56
C THR A 93 -16.73 -4.02 23.99
N SER A 94 -16.16 -3.34 24.95
CA SER A 94 -15.95 -3.92 26.29
C SER A 94 -16.33 -3.02 27.44
N GLY A 95 -17.53 -2.50 27.41
CA GLY A 95 -17.95 -1.56 28.42
C GLY A 95 -17.39 -0.15 28.18
N GLY A 96 -16.98 0.13 26.94
CA GLY A 96 -16.89 1.49 26.43
C GLY A 96 -15.64 2.24 26.80
N ALA A 97 -15.80 3.31 27.50
CA ALA A 97 -14.91 4.43 27.70
C ALA A 97 -13.45 4.16 28.17
N GLU A 98 -13.13 2.95 28.49
CA GLU A 98 -11.79 2.60 29.02
C GLU A 98 -10.93 1.81 28.03
N TYR A 99 -11.33 1.75 26.78
CA TYR A 99 -10.63 0.97 25.74
C TYR A 99 -9.12 1.19 25.75
N TYR A 100 -8.65 2.43 25.70
CA TYR A 100 -7.22 2.73 25.68
C TYR A 100 -6.55 2.67 27.05
N TRP A 101 -7.29 2.92 28.13
CA TRP A 101 -6.77 2.92 29.49
C TRP A 101 -6.56 1.49 30.02
N ASN A 102 -7.45 0.58 29.65
CA ASN A 102 -7.43 -0.79 30.12
C ASN A 102 -6.45 -1.69 29.37
N VAL A 103 -5.90 -1.28 28.23
CA VAL A 103 -4.91 -2.06 27.50
C VAL A 103 -3.46 -1.72 27.87
N ASN A 104 -3.23 -0.63 28.60
CA ASN A 104 -1.93 -0.20 29.07
C ASN A 104 -1.66 -0.66 30.50
N LYS A 105 -0.44 -1.14 30.73
CA LYS A 105 0.11 -1.40 32.05
C LYS A 105 0.98 -0.22 32.47
N GLU A 106 0.98 0.11 33.74
CA GLU A 106 1.81 1.19 34.30
C GLU A 106 3.21 0.63 34.64
N SER A 107 4.02 0.30 33.64
CA SER A 107 5.26 -0.47 33.79
C SER A 107 6.53 0.35 33.82
N ALA A 108 6.46 1.66 33.62
CA ALA A 108 7.62 2.55 33.53
C ALA A 108 8.53 2.50 34.77
N HIS A 109 7.96 2.27 35.95
CA HIS A 109 8.70 2.17 37.22
C HIS A 109 9.67 0.98 37.28
N LEU A 110 9.52 -0.02 36.39
CA LEU A 110 10.37 -1.20 36.33
C LEU A 110 11.62 -0.99 35.46
N LEU A 111 11.66 0.08 34.65
CA LEU A 111 12.82 0.32 33.76
C LEU A 111 14.15 0.39 34.50
N PRO A 112 14.28 1.05 35.67
CA PRO A 112 15.54 1.06 36.41
C PRO A 112 16.02 -0.35 36.81
N GLU A 113 15.09 -1.23 37.25
CA GLU A 113 15.42 -2.60 37.61
C GLU A 113 15.82 -3.44 36.40
N ILE A 114 15.13 -3.28 35.27
CA ILE A 114 15.49 -3.98 34.02
C ILE A 114 16.87 -3.53 33.54
N ARG A 115 17.15 -2.24 33.56
CA ARG A 115 18.46 -1.67 33.19
C ARG A 115 19.57 -2.15 34.11
N GLN A 116 19.30 -2.22 35.42
CA GLN A 116 20.27 -2.78 36.37
C GLN A 116 20.52 -4.26 36.12
N ALA A 117 19.50 -5.06 35.75
CA ALA A 117 19.68 -6.46 35.39
C ALA A 117 20.60 -6.65 34.18
N PHE A 118 20.55 -5.74 33.19
CA PHE A 118 21.55 -5.74 32.08
C PHE A 118 22.96 -5.39 32.56
N VAL A 119 23.10 -4.40 33.46
CA VAL A 119 24.43 -4.07 34.07
C VAL A 119 24.99 -5.25 34.82
N ASP A 120 24.16 -5.97 35.57
CA ASP A 120 24.51 -7.17 36.33
C ASP A 120 24.71 -8.41 35.48
N ASN A 121 24.50 -8.29 34.14
CA ASN A 121 24.49 -9.43 33.19
C ASN A 121 23.45 -10.52 33.53
N ASP A 122 22.38 -10.16 34.26
CA ASP A 122 21.23 -11.04 34.52
C ASP A 122 20.18 -10.89 33.40
N LEU A 123 20.51 -11.41 32.24
CA LEU A 123 19.67 -11.32 31.06
C LEU A 123 18.33 -12.05 31.22
N LYS A 124 18.28 -13.10 32.07
CA LYS A 124 17.06 -13.83 32.36
C LYS A 124 16.08 -12.97 33.13
N LYS A 125 16.56 -12.22 34.14
CA LYS A 125 15.75 -11.28 34.91
C LYS A 125 15.24 -10.15 34.03
N ALA A 126 16.10 -9.54 33.20
CA ALA A 126 15.72 -8.48 32.29
C ALA A 126 14.62 -8.95 31.31
N ALA A 127 14.80 -10.10 30.67
CA ALA A 127 13.81 -10.67 29.75
C ALA A 127 12.50 -11.01 30.46
N LYS A 128 12.55 -11.57 31.68
CA LYS A 128 11.37 -11.93 32.45
C LYS A 128 10.54 -10.69 32.82
N LEU A 129 11.19 -9.67 33.37
CA LEU A 129 10.50 -8.42 33.76
C LEU A 129 9.87 -7.73 32.54
N THR A 130 10.58 -7.72 31.40
CA THR A 130 10.03 -7.16 30.15
C THR A 130 8.82 -7.93 29.69
N ARG A 131 8.91 -9.26 29.58
CA ARG A 131 7.83 -10.13 29.11
C ARG A 131 6.57 -10.02 29.97
N GLU A 132 6.70 -9.95 31.27
CA GLU A 132 5.56 -9.96 32.19
C GLU A 132 4.87 -8.60 32.28
N ASN A 133 5.57 -7.49 31.95
CA ASN A 133 5.10 -6.16 32.25
C ASN A 133 4.98 -5.24 31.04
N PHE A 134 5.65 -5.51 29.92
CA PHE A 134 5.65 -4.63 28.75
C PHE A 134 4.80 -5.14 27.58
N ASN A 135 3.89 -6.06 27.87
CA ASN A 135 2.79 -6.45 27.00
C ASN A 135 1.49 -5.72 27.40
N GLY A 136 0.50 -5.74 26.50
CA GLY A 136 -0.81 -5.12 26.73
C GLY A 136 -1.83 -6.07 27.33
N LEU A 137 -3.09 -5.63 27.34
CA LEU A 137 -4.25 -6.38 27.84
C LEU A 137 -5.19 -6.85 26.73
N ALA A 138 -5.09 -6.29 25.53
CA ALA A 138 -5.83 -6.73 24.35
C ALA A 138 -4.96 -7.67 23.49
N GLY A 139 -5.53 -8.74 22.98
CA GLY A 139 -4.81 -9.71 22.14
C GLY A 139 -5.48 -10.01 20.82
N TYR A 140 -4.74 -10.66 19.94
CA TYR A 140 -5.29 -11.24 18.71
C TYR A 140 -6.15 -12.50 19.01
N GLU A 141 -5.86 -13.17 20.10
CA GLU A 141 -6.39 -14.50 20.42
C GLU A 141 -7.75 -14.48 21.10
N ASP A 142 -8.27 -13.28 21.43
CA ASP A 142 -9.54 -13.09 22.11
C ASP A 142 -10.77 -13.37 21.22
N TYR A 143 -10.66 -14.31 20.30
CA TYR A 143 -11.78 -14.69 19.41
C TYR A 143 -12.96 -15.28 20.13
N SER A 144 -12.68 -16.05 21.18
CA SER A 144 -13.70 -16.78 21.95
C SER A 144 -14.22 -15.98 23.14
N GLU A 145 -13.50 -14.94 23.55
CA GLU A 145 -13.86 -14.12 24.70
C GLU A 145 -14.35 -12.75 24.21
N GLN A 146 -15.61 -12.48 24.37
CA GLN A 146 -16.15 -11.13 24.29
C GLN A 146 -15.76 -10.38 25.58
N PRO A 147 -15.27 -9.18 25.45
CA PRO A 147 -15.25 -8.29 24.28
C PRO A 147 -13.91 -8.32 23.54
N PHE A 148 -14.03 -8.40 22.22
CA PHE A 148 -12.92 -8.41 21.28
C PHE A 148 -12.40 -6.99 21.03
N ARG A 149 -11.42 -6.56 21.79
CA ARG A 149 -11.03 -5.13 21.89
C ARG A 149 -10.25 -4.60 20.73
N PHE A 150 -9.24 -5.34 20.26
CA PHE A 150 -8.40 -4.89 19.14
C PHE A 150 -9.19 -4.84 17.83
N GLY A 151 -9.93 -5.90 17.54
CA GLY A 151 -10.77 -6.00 16.37
C GLY A 151 -10.07 -6.48 15.12
N SER A 152 -10.77 -6.34 14.00
CA SER A 152 -10.29 -6.75 12.68
C SER A 152 -10.99 -5.97 11.57
N TYR A 153 -10.29 -5.78 10.46
CA TYR A 153 -10.94 -5.40 9.21
C TYR A 153 -11.84 -6.55 8.76
N THR A 154 -13.03 -6.26 8.21
CA THR A 154 -14.02 -7.28 7.87
C THR A 154 -14.68 -7.01 6.52
N THR A 155 -15.16 -8.06 5.88
CA THR A 155 -15.90 -7.95 4.62
C THR A 155 -17.20 -7.17 4.80
N LEU A 156 -17.57 -6.38 3.79
CA LEU A 156 -18.92 -5.80 3.70
C LEU A 156 -19.94 -6.89 3.36
N GLY A 157 -19.55 -7.87 2.54
CA GLY A 157 -20.38 -8.96 2.04
C GLY A 157 -20.07 -9.29 0.60
N GLU A 158 -21.01 -9.98 -0.05
CA GLU A 158 -20.87 -10.45 -1.43
C GLU A 158 -22.10 -10.11 -2.26
N ALA A 159 -21.87 -9.61 -3.47
CA ALA A 159 -22.90 -9.45 -4.48
C ALA A 159 -22.87 -10.63 -5.46
N TYR A 160 -24.04 -11.09 -5.84
CA TYR A 160 -24.26 -12.12 -6.84
C TYR A 160 -25.17 -11.59 -7.95
N ILE A 161 -24.82 -11.86 -9.21
CA ILE A 161 -25.63 -11.52 -10.36
C ILE A 161 -25.83 -12.78 -11.19
N GLU A 162 -26.96 -13.45 -10.95
CA GLU A 162 -27.37 -14.62 -11.72
C GLU A 162 -27.76 -14.17 -13.12
N THR A 163 -27.26 -14.88 -14.14
CA THR A 163 -27.49 -14.54 -15.56
C THR A 163 -28.37 -15.54 -16.31
N GLY A 164 -28.57 -16.72 -15.71
CA GLY A 164 -29.23 -17.83 -16.39
C GLY A 164 -28.43 -18.48 -17.53
N LEU A 165 -27.19 -18.02 -17.75
CA LEU A 165 -26.28 -18.56 -18.78
C LEU A 165 -25.53 -19.77 -18.25
N SER A 166 -25.11 -20.66 -19.15
CA SER A 166 -24.23 -21.80 -18.87
C SER A 166 -22.86 -21.59 -19.48
N GLU A 167 -21.81 -22.06 -18.82
CA GLU A 167 -20.45 -22.08 -19.39
C GLU A 167 -20.29 -23.11 -20.52
N ILE A 168 -21.19 -24.10 -20.62
CA ILE A 168 -21.17 -25.12 -21.67
C ILE A 168 -21.45 -24.43 -23.01
N GLY A 169 -20.50 -24.56 -23.95
CA GLY A 169 -20.63 -23.97 -25.29
C GLY A 169 -20.27 -22.46 -25.33
N MET A 170 -19.62 -21.94 -24.31
CA MET A 170 -19.02 -20.61 -24.32
C MET A 170 -17.70 -20.60 -25.09
N SER A 171 -17.43 -19.51 -25.80
CA SER A 171 -16.17 -19.26 -26.49
C SER A 171 -15.66 -17.84 -26.23
N ASP A 172 -14.43 -17.57 -26.66
CA ASP A 172 -13.78 -16.25 -26.67
C ASP A 172 -13.80 -15.54 -25.30
N TYR A 173 -13.72 -16.31 -24.22
CA TYR A 173 -13.73 -15.77 -22.88
C TYR A 173 -12.46 -14.99 -22.59
N LYS A 174 -12.63 -13.76 -22.11
CA LYS A 174 -11.57 -12.92 -21.54
C LYS A 174 -12.07 -12.23 -20.28
N ARG A 175 -11.24 -12.21 -19.24
CA ARG A 175 -11.43 -11.42 -18.05
C ARG A 175 -10.16 -10.61 -17.83
N VAL A 176 -10.27 -9.30 -17.88
CA VAL A 176 -9.15 -8.35 -17.97
C VAL A 176 -9.29 -7.30 -16.89
N LEU A 177 -8.23 -7.04 -16.13
CA LEU A 177 -8.00 -5.81 -15.39
C LEU A 177 -7.01 -4.97 -16.19
N SER A 178 -7.49 -3.93 -16.87
CA SER A 178 -6.65 -2.94 -17.53
C SER A 178 -6.18 -1.93 -16.50
N ILE A 179 -4.88 -2.01 -16.12
CA ILE A 179 -4.31 -1.10 -15.13
C ILE A 179 -3.95 0.27 -15.73
N ASP A 180 -3.89 0.39 -17.05
CA ASP A 180 -3.74 1.66 -17.76
C ASP A 180 -5.06 2.40 -18.01
N SER A 181 -6.20 1.85 -17.56
CA SER A 181 -7.51 2.51 -17.62
C SER A 181 -8.36 2.33 -16.35
N ALA A 182 -7.87 1.53 -15.40
CA ALA A 182 -8.56 1.12 -14.16
C ALA A 182 -9.96 0.54 -14.40
N LEU A 183 -10.09 -0.30 -15.44
CA LEU A 183 -11.31 -1.00 -15.79
C LEU A 183 -11.12 -2.51 -15.65
N ALA A 184 -12.07 -3.19 -15.01
CA ALA A 184 -12.20 -4.64 -15.14
C ALA A 184 -13.26 -4.96 -16.17
N VAL A 185 -12.94 -5.86 -17.12
CA VAL A 185 -13.86 -6.23 -18.22
C VAL A 185 -13.91 -7.75 -18.31
N VAL A 186 -15.13 -8.27 -18.44
CA VAL A 186 -15.39 -9.69 -18.74
C VAL A 186 -16.15 -9.77 -20.06
N SER A 187 -15.60 -10.49 -21.03
CA SER A 187 -16.23 -10.68 -22.33
C SER A 187 -16.21 -12.14 -22.73
N PHE A 188 -17.28 -12.60 -23.39
CA PHE A 188 -17.41 -13.95 -23.89
C PHE A 188 -18.49 -14.04 -24.98
N GLN A 189 -18.48 -15.11 -25.73
CA GLN A 189 -19.53 -15.44 -26.69
C GLN A 189 -20.30 -16.67 -26.23
N LYS A 190 -21.65 -16.60 -26.30
CA LYS A 190 -22.56 -17.68 -25.99
C LYS A 190 -23.74 -17.66 -26.97
N ASP A 191 -23.99 -18.79 -27.64
CA ASP A 191 -25.14 -18.96 -28.57
C ASP A 191 -25.24 -17.80 -29.60
N ASP A 192 -24.11 -17.48 -30.26
CA ASP A 192 -23.96 -16.36 -31.21
C ASP A 192 -24.27 -14.96 -30.68
N VAL A 193 -24.24 -14.78 -29.35
CA VAL A 193 -24.34 -13.49 -28.67
C VAL A 193 -23.04 -13.17 -27.98
N LYS A 194 -22.51 -11.97 -28.20
CA LYS A 194 -21.37 -11.46 -27.45
C LYS A 194 -21.85 -10.70 -26.24
N TYR A 195 -21.37 -11.10 -25.07
CA TYR A 195 -21.64 -10.45 -23.80
C TYR A 195 -20.40 -9.69 -23.32
N GLU A 196 -20.62 -8.52 -22.75
CA GLU A 196 -19.59 -7.73 -22.10
C GLU A 196 -20.08 -7.19 -20.76
N ARG A 197 -19.21 -7.26 -19.75
CA ARG A 197 -19.41 -6.69 -18.43
C ARG A 197 -18.25 -5.79 -18.13
N THR A 198 -18.48 -4.54 -17.74
CA THR A 198 -17.46 -3.58 -17.35
C THR A 198 -17.67 -3.14 -15.92
N TYR A 199 -16.59 -3.11 -15.14
CA TYR A 199 -16.59 -2.77 -13.72
C TYR A 199 -15.52 -1.73 -13.44
N PHE A 200 -15.87 -0.70 -12.65
CA PHE A 200 -14.89 0.25 -12.10
C PHE A 200 -15.39 0.86 -10.80
N ALA A 201 -14.46 1.40 -10.02
CA ALA A 201 -14.74 2.13 -8.79
C ALA A 201 -14.24 3.57 -8.94
N SER A 202 -15.17 4.52 -9.02
CA SER A 202 -14.88 5.94 -9.23
C SER A 202 -14.60 6.63 -7.89
N TYR A 203 -13.40 7.21 -7.74
CA TYR A 203 -13.06 8.02 -6.58
C TYR A 203 -13.83 9.35 -6.56
N PRO A 204 -13.88 10.14 -7.67
CA PRO A 204 -14.59 11.41 -7.66
C PRO A 204 -16.11 11.30 -7.52
N ASP A 205 -16.69 10.12 -7.76
CA ASP A 205 -18.13 9.89 -7.64
C ASP A 205 -18.50 9.03 -6.41
N SER A 206 -17.49 8.55 -5.65
CA SER A 206 -17.65 7.68 -4.48
C SER A 206 -18.58 6.49 -4.73
N ALA A 207 -18.48 5.89 -5.92
CA ALA A 207 -19.38 4.83 -6.37
C ALA A 207 -18.65 3.74 -7.16
N MET A 208 -19.12 2.51 -7.06
CA MET A 208 -18.83 1.48 -8.04
C MET A 208 -19.87 1.47 -9.14
N VAL A 209 -19.45 1.19 -10.36
CA VAL A 209 -20.29 1.14 -11.55
C VAL A 209 -20.04 -0.18 -12.27
N TRP A 210 -21.11 -0.97 -12.45
CA TRP A 210 -21.07 -2.24 -13.14
C TRP A 210 -22.04 -2.22 -14.30
N LYS A 211 -21.56 -2.43 -15.51
CA LYS A 211 -22.38 -2.39 -16.73
C LYS A 211 -22.39 -3.77 -17.40
N PHE A 212 -23.58 -4.21 -17.79
CA PHE A 212 -23.82 -5.47 -18.48
C PHE A 212 -24.48 -5.18 -19.83
N THR A 213 -23.86 -5.66 -20.91
CA THR A 213 -24.35 -5.47 -22.29
C THR A 213 -24.24 -6.75 -23.11
N ALA A 214 -24.94 -6.77 -24.24
CA ALA A 214 -24.81 -7.78 -25.28
C ALA A 214 -24.90 -7.12 -26.66
N ASP A 215 -24.38 -7.77 -27.69
CA ASP A 215 -24.45 -7.30 -29.07
C ASP A 215 -25.80 -7.49 -29.73
N LYS A 216 -26.72 -8.23 -29.08
CA LYS A 216 -28.11 -8.39 -29.48
C LYS A 216 -29.06 -7.78 -28.44
N PRO A 217 -30.16 -7.14 -28.87
CA PRO A 217 -31.12 -6.54 -27.94
C PRO A 217 -31.86 -7.58 -27.10
N GLY A 218 -32.31 -7.20 -25.91
CA GLY A 218 -33.12 -8.02 -25.01
C GLY A 218 -32.40 -9.21 -24.35
N MET A 219 -31.06 -9.25 -24.41
CA MET A 219 -30.32 -10.42 -23.95
C MET A 219 -29.93 -10.38 -22.47
N GLN A 220 -30.14 -9.24 -21.77
CA GLN A 220 -29.84 -9.13 -20.36
C GLN A 220 -31.01 -9.59 -19.50
N ASN A 221 -30.87 -10.79 -18.91
CA ASN A 221 -31.77 -11.35 -17.91
C ASN A 221 -30.97 -11.61 -16.66
N LEU A 222 -31.02 -10.69 -15.68
CA LEU A 222 -30.15 -10.68 -14.54
C LEU A 222 -30.93 -10.66 -13.24
N THR A 223 -30.45 -11.38 -12.24
CA THR A 223 -30.96 -11.27 -10.88
C THR A 223 -29.79 -10.88 -9.96
N PHE A 224 -29.79 -9.64 -9.50
CA PHE A 224 -28.88 -9.18 -8.46
C PHE A 224 -29.40 -9.62 -7.09
N SER A 225 -28.49 -10.15 -6.27
CA SER A 225 -28.73 -10.44 -4.87
C SER A 225 -27.48 -10.12 -4.03
N TYR A 226 -27.65 -9.96 -2.73
CA TYR A 226 -26.58 -9.63 -1.82
C TYR A 226 -26.58 -10.53 -0.59
N LYS A 227 -25.42 -11.00 -0.20
CA LYS A 227 -25.18 -11.76 1.02
C LYS A 227 -24.32 -10.91 1.96
N GLY A 228 -24.94 -10.37 3.00
CA GLY A 228 -24.26 -9.49 3.96
C GLY A 228 -23.26 -10.22 4.85
N ASN A 229 -22.48 -9.44 5.57
CA ASN A 229 -21.58 -9.94 6.59
C ASN A 229 -22.35 -10.73 7.67
N PRO A 230 -22.01 -11.99 7.96
CA PRO A 230 -22.75 -12.81 8.93
C PRO A 230 -22.61 -12.33 10.39
N GLU A 231 -21.58 -11.51 10.67
CA GLU A 231 -21.39 -10.87 11.98
C GLU A 231 -22.13 -9.51 12.10
N ALA A 232 -22.98 -9.21 11.12
CA ALA A 232 -23.86 -8.06 11.17
C ALA A 232 -25.34 -8.49 11.27
N GLU A 233 -26.12 -7.69 11.96
CA GLU A 233 -27.58 -7.69 11.87
C GLU A 233 -27.98 -6.72 10.77
N GLY A 234 -28.77 -7.16 9.82
CA GLY A 234 -29.21 -6.30 8.73
C GLY A 234 -30.06 -7.04 7.70
N LYS A 235 -30.73 -6.27 6.86
CA LYS A 235 -31.60 -6.79 5.81
C LYS A 235 -31.54 -5.92 4.57
N MET A 236 -31.46 -6.54 3.41
CA MET A 236 -31.66 -5.88 2.13
C MET A 236 -33.15 -5.65 1.88
N VAL A 237 -33.52 -4.42 1.57
CA VAL A 237 -34.90 -4.03 1.26
C VAL A 237 -34.97 -3.24 -0.04
N ALA A 238 -36.14 -3.22 -0.68
CA ALA A 238 -36.37 -2.36 -1.82
C ALA A 238 -36.32 -0.88 -1.41
N ALA A 239 -35.63 -0.07 -2.22
CA ALA A 239 -35.50 1.36 -2.07
C ALA A 239 -35.93 2.06 -3.38
N GLY A 240 -37.23 2.13 -3.61
CA GLY A 240 -37.84 2.50 -4.88
C GLY A 240 -37.93 1.30 -5.84
N ASP A 241 -38.39 1.57 -7.06
CA ASP A 241 -38.71 0.52 -8.04
C ASP A 241 -37.50 -0.24 -8.57
N LYS A 242 -36.34 0.41 -8.59
CA LYS A 242 -35.07 -0.09 -9.18
C LYS A 242 -33.88 0.04 -8.23
N GLY A 243 -34.13 0.17 -6.95
CA GLY A 243 -33.12 0.36 -5.94
C GLY A 243 -33.24 -0.62 -4.79
N LEU A 244 -32.12 -0.87 -4.13
CA LEU A 244 -32.00 -1.65 -2.89
C LEU A 244 -31.22 -0.86 -1.87
N LEU A 245 -31.52 -1.10 -0.59
CA LEU A 245 -30.78 -0.59 0.55
C LEU A 245 -30.57 -1.71 1.55
N TYR A 246 -29.31 -1.93 1.93
CA TYR A 246 -28.94 -2.72 3.09
C TYR A 246 -28.49 -1.79 4.19
N VAL A 247 -29.03 -1.93 5.38
CA VAL A 247 -28.55 -1.29 6.59
C VAL A 247 -28.11 -2.40 7.51
N GLY A 248 -26.85 -2.37 7.88
CA GLY A 248 -26.22 -3.37 8.74
C GLY A 248 -25.70 -2.74 10.01
N LYS A 249 -25.59 -3.58 11.06
CA LYS A 249 -24.99 -3.23 12.34
C LYS A 249 -24.15 -4.40 12.81
N LEU A 250 -22.84 -4.16 12.99
CA LEU A 250 -21.93 -5.20 13.51
C LEU A 250 -22.32 -5.58 14.94
N LYS A 251 -22.45 -6.88 15.21
CA LYS A 251 -22.84 -7.42 16.52
C LYS A 251 -21.80 -7.13 17.60
N ASN A 252 -20.54 -7.11 17.22
CA ASN A 252 -19.42 -6.99 18.14
C ASN A 252 -19.29 -5.59 18.75
N ASN A 253 -19.36 -4.53 17.95
CA ASN A 253 -19.10 -3.14 18.37
C ASN A 253 -20.26 -2.18 18.09
N GLY A 254 -21.32 -2.67 17.43
CA GLY A 254 -22.46 -1.85 17.08
C GLY A 254 -22.23 -0.85 15.95
N MET A 255 -21.10 -0.95 15.20
CA MET A 255 -20.82 -0.09 14.04
C MET A 255 -21.93 -0.25 13.00
N GLU A 256 -22.51 0.85 12.59
CA GLU A 256 -23.55 0.90 11.58
C GLU A 256 -22.96 1.15 10.19
N PHE A 257 -23.52 0.52 9.18
CA PHE A 257 -23.11 0.70 7.79
C PHE A 257 -24.27 0.54 6.83
N ALA A 258 -24.13 1.12 5.65
CA ALA A 258 -25.11 1.00 4.60
C ALA A 258 -24.46 0.64 3.25
N LEU A 259 -25.17 -0.17 2.48
CA LEU A 259 -24.89 -0.44 1.07
C LEU A 259 -26.14 -0.11 0.27
N ARG A 260 -26.04 0.79 -0.68
CA ARG A 260 -27.14 1.17 -1.57
C ARG A 260 -26.82 0.75 -2.99
N ILE A 261 -27.80 0.20 -3.68
CA ILE A 261 -27.71 -0.21 -5.08
C ILE A 261 -28.83 0.46 -5.86
N GLN A 262 -28.52 1.02 -7.03
CA GLN A 262 -29.49 1.56 -7.99
C GLN A 262 -29.22 0.96 -9.37
N ALA A 263 -30.26 0.43 -10.02
CA ALA A 263 -30.15 -0.04 -11.38
C ALA A 263 -30.69 0.98 -12.39
N GLN A 264 -29.94 1.14 -13.49
CA GLN A 264 -30.37 1.83 -14.71
C GLN A 264 -30.42 0.80 -15.85
N HIS A 265 -31.25 1.00 -16.86
CA HIS A 265 -31.38 0.04 -17.97
C HIS A 265 -31.81 0.71 -19.26
N LYS A 266 -31.53 0.04 -20.38
CA LYS A 266 -32.08 0.30 -21.71
C LYS A 266 -32.84 -0.95 -22.16
N GLY A 267 -34.01 -0.79 -22.78
CA GLY A 267 -34.85 -1.93 -23.16
C GLY A 267 -35.38 -2.72 -21.95
N GLY A 268 -36.30 -3.63 -22.20
CA GLY A 268 -36.83 -4.54 -21.18
C GLY A 268 -37.38 -3.88 -19.91
N SER A 269 -37.09 -4.47 -18.76
CA SER A 269 -37.51 -3.95 -17.45
C SER A 269 -36.49 -4.32 -16.35
N VAL A 270 -36.42 -3.48 -15.32
CA VAL A 270 -35.72 -3.79 -14.05
C VAL A 270 -36.66 -3.45 -12.89
N LYS A 271 -36.79 -4.38 -11.93
CA LYS A 271 -37.63 -4.17 -10.74
C LYS A 271 -36.99 -4.70 -9.48
N ALA A 272 -37.14 -3.96 -8.40
CA ALA A 272 -36.85 -4.43 -7.05
C ALA A 272 -37.96 -5.38 -6.58
N THR A 273 -37.57 -6.45 -5.90
CA THR A 273 -38.53 -7.44 -5.34
C THR A 273 -38.63 -7.25 -3.83
N ALA A 274 -39.72 -7.76 -3.26
CA ALA A 274 -39.96 -7.66 -1.81
C ALA A 274 -38.91 -8.42 -0.96
N ASP A 275 -38.24 -9.42 -1.53
CA ASP A 275 -37.16 -10.18 -0.89
C ASP A 275 -35.76 -9.57 -1.09
N GLY A 276 -35.69 -8.30 -1.57
CA GLY A 276 -34.45 -7.55 -1.63
C GLY A 276 -33.54 -7.93 -2.79
N LYS A 277 -34.12 -8.21 -3.97
CA LYS A 277 -33.37 -8.46 -5.22
C LYS A 277 -33.71 -7.44 -6.27
N LEU A 278 -32.82 -7.26 -7.27
CA LEU A 278 -33.15 -6.54 -8.51
C LEU A 278 -33.22 -7.56 -9.65
N VAL A 279 -34.35 -7.57 -10.37
CA VAL A 279 -34.58 -8.49 -11.48
C VAL A 279 -34.71 -7.70 -12.77
N ALA A 280 -33.76 -7.91 -13.68
CA ALA A 280 -33.80 -7.41 -15.06
C ALA A 280 -34.35 -8.49 -16.00
N LYS A 281 -35.22 -8.11 -16.93
CA LYS A 281 -35.81 -9.02 -17.94
C LYS A 281 -35.79 -8.36 -19.30
N GLY A 282 -35.16 -9.03 -20.26
CA GLY A 282 -35.14 -8.60 -21.66
C GLY A 282 -34.52 -7.22 -21.87
N ALA A 283 -33.60 -6.80 -21.06
CA ALA A 283 -32.93 -5.53 -21.23
C ALA A 283 -31.78 -5.62 -22.27
N ASP A 284 -31.50 -4.51 -22.95
CA ASP A 284 -30.36 -4.38 -23.86
C ASP A 284 -29.09 -4.06 -23.06
N GLU A 285 -29.24 -3.30 -22.02
CA GLU A 285 -28.18 -2.84 -21.13
C GLU A 285 -28.71 -2.75 -19.69
N VAL A 286 -27.89 -3.15 -18.71
CA VAL A 286 -28.16 -2.93 -17.29
C VAL A 286 -26.90 -2.35 -16.64
N ILE A 287 -27.07 -1.29 -15.86
CA ILE A 287 -26.02 -0.64 -15.09
C ILE A 287 -26.42 -0.68 -13.62
N PHE A 288 -25.53 -1.22 -12.78
CA PHE A 288 -25.68 -1.14 -11.32
C PHE A 288 -24.72 -0.07 -10.80
N LEU A 289 -25.24 0.88 -10.05
CA LEU A 289 -24.49 1.84 -9.24
C LEU A 289 -24.54 1.37 -7.80
N LEU A 290 -23.39 1.36 -7.11
CA LEU A 290 -23.27 0.94 -5.72
C LEU A 290 -22.54 2.02 -4.92
N THR A 291 -23.05 2.32 -3.73
CA THR A 291 -22.39 3.21 -2.76
C THR A 291 -22.42 2.55 -1.39
N ALA A 292 -21.35 2.67 -0.61
CA ALA A 292 -21.25 2.12 0.72
C ALA A 292 -20.56 3.12 1.66
N ASP A 293 -20.92 3.11 2.93
CA ASP A 293 -20.32 3.92 3.98
C ASP A 293 -20.62 3.30 5.35
N THR A 294 -19.86 3.71 6.36
CA THR A 294 -20.05 3.34 7.77
C THR A 294 -20.36 4.57 8.62
N ASP A 295 -20.70 4.39 9.88
CA ASP A 295 -20.85 5.49 10.85
C ASP A 295 -19.50 6.04 11.36
N TYR A 296 -18.36 5.49 10.87
CA TYR A 296 -17.02 5.87 11.28
C TYR A 296 -16.70 7.33 10.92
N LYS A 297 -16.11 8.03 11.89
CA LYS A 297 -15.52 9.35 11.68
C LYS A 297 -14.13 9.37 12.28
N ILE A 298 -13.13 9.70 11.45
CA ILE A 298 -11.76 9.86 11.93
C ILE A 298 -11.69 10.90 13.05
N ASN A 299 -10.96 10.58 14.11
CA ASN A 299 -10.81 11.47 15.25
C ASN A 299 -9.35 11.51 15.73
N PHE A 300 -8.73 12.67 15.61
CA PHE A 300 -7.34 12.90 16.02
C PHE A 300 -7.18 13.26 17.50
N ASN A 301 -8.27 13.50 18.20
CA ASN A 301 -8.28 13.87 19.61
C ASN A 301 -9.44 13.21 20.37
N PRO A 302 -9.50 11.86 20.38
CA PRO A 302 -10.61 11.14 20.99
C PRO A 302 -10.71 11.41 22.48
N ASP A 303 -11.94 11.57 22.99
CA ASP A 303 -12.21 11.41 24.41
C ASP A 303 -12.25 9.90 24.72
N PHE A 304 -11.29 9.43 25.50
CA PHE A 304 -11.21 8.02 25.87
C PHE A 304 -12.34 7.53 26.79
N LYS A 305 -13.20 8.44 27.26
CA LYS A 305 -14.40 8.12 28.01
C LYS A 305 -15.66 8.08 27.15
N ASP A 306 -15.56 8.43 25.88
CA ASP A 306 -16.67 8.38 24.94
C ASP A 306 -16.61 7.12 24.08
N PRO A 307 -17.52 6.13 24.26
CA PRO A 307 -17.58 4.94 23.43
C PRO A 307 -17.93 5.24 21.98
N LYS A 308 -18.42 6.45 21.69
CA LYS A 308 -18.75 6.94 20.36
C LYS A 308 -17.70 7.89 19.80
N ALA A 309 -16.49 7.92 20.35
CA ALA A 309 -15.43 8.83 19.92
C ALA A 309 -15.11 8.79 18.41
N TYR A 310 -15.45 7.71 17.72
CA TYR A 310 -15.25 7.51 16.28
C TYR A 310 -16.54 7.36 15.48
N VAL A 311 -17.70 7.74 16.07
CA VAL A 311 -19.00 7.73 15.40
C VAL A 311 -19.39 9.16 15.04
N GLY A 312 -19.81 9.38 13.81
CA GLY A 312 -20.20 10.74 13.41
C GLY A 312 -20.70 10.86 11.97
N VAL A 313 -20.85 9.76 11.26
CA VAL A 313 -21.47 9.68 9.93
C VAL A 313 -22.83 8.98 10.06
N ASP A 314 -23.83 9.45 9.34
CA ASP A 314 -25.06 8.68 9.08
C ASP A 314 -24.87 7.93 7.76
N PRO A 315 -24.61 6.60 7.79
CA PRO A 315 -24.30 5.86 6.59
C PRO A 315 -25.46 5.77 5.59
N VAL A 316 -26.70 5.87 6.07
CA VAL A 316 -27.87 5.86 5.20
C VAL A 316 -27.98 7.19 4.45
N ALA A 317 -27.81 8.30 5.12
CA ALA A 317 -27.83 9.63 4.51
C ALA A 317 -26.63 9.83 3.58
N SER A 318 -25.43 9.38 4.00
CA SER A 318 -24.21 9.48 3.20
C SER A 318 -24.34 8.70 1.89
N THR A 319 -24.71 7.41 1.97
CA THR A 319 -24.90 6.57 0.76
C THR A 319 -26.02 7.07 -0.15
N ASP A 320 -27.07 7.71 0.38
CA ASP A 320 -28.11 8.35 -0.40
C ASP A 320 -27.60 9.56 -1.17
N ALA A 321 -26.81 10.41 -0.53
CA ALA A 321 -26.19 11.58 -1.16
C ALA A 321 -25.21 11.17 -2.28
N MET A 322 -24.35 10.17 -2.03
CA MET A 322 -23.44 9.59 -3.04
C MET A 322 -24.23 9.02 -4.22
N MET A 323 -25.28 8.23 -3.94
CA MET A 323 -26.12 7.62 -4.99
C MET A 323 -26.85 8.66 -5.83
N LYS A 324 -27.41 9.69 -5.23
CA LYS A 324 -28.04 10.80 -5.96
C LYS A 324 -27.05 11.51 -6.87
N ALA A 325 -25.85 11.76 -6.40
CA ALA A 325 -24.80 12.40 -7.18
C ALA A 325 -24.35 11.52 -8.37
N ALA A 326 -24.15 10.23 -8.14
CA ALA A 326 -23.75 9.28 -9.18
C ALA A 326 -24.89 9.04 -10.20
N SER A 327 -26.14 8.86 -9.74
CA SER A 327 -27.31 8.60 -10.60
C SER A 327 -27.70 9.80 -11.48
N ALA A 328 -27.25 10.99 -11.14
CA ALA A 328 -27.47 12.19 -11.95
C ALA A 328 -26.61 12.23 -13.22
N ARG A 329 -25.65 11.32 -13.36
CA ARG A 329 -24.72 11.21 -14.47
C ARG A 329 -25.00 10.00 -15.33
N SER A 330 -24.69 10.12 -16.62
CA SER A 330 -24.66 8.98 -17.53
C SER A 330 -23.48 8.06 -17.23
N TYR A 331 -23.55 6.81 -17.69
CA TYR A 331 -22.42 5.87 -17.61
C TYR A 331 -21.13 6.43 -18.21
N ASP A 332 -21.26 7.08 -19.39
CA ASP A 332 -20.10 7.60 -20.11
C ASP A 332 -19.45 8.78 -19.35
N GLU A 333 -20.24 9.62 -18.69
CA GLU A 333 -19.74 10.67 -17.80
C GLU A 333 -19.04 10.09 -16.56
N LEU A 334 -19.64 9.09 -15.91
CA LEU A 334 -19.02 8.43 -14.76
C LEU A 334 -17.68 7.77 -15.15
N LYS A 335 -17.67 7.06 -16.29
CA LYS A 335 -16.44 6.43 -16.80
C LYS A 335 -15.37 7.46 -17.15
N ALA A 336 -15.75 8.54 -17.83
CA ALA A 336 -14.81 9.60 -18.20
C ALA A 336 -14.19 10.26 -16.96
N ARG A 337 -14.99 10.60 -15.96
CA ARG A 337 -14.54 11.20 -14.70
C ARG A 337 -13.62 10.25 -13.91
N HIS A 338 -13.99 8.96 -13.83
CA HIS A 338 -13.15 7.93 -13.24
C HIS A 338 -11.78 7.86 -13.91
N GLN A 339 -11.77 7.80 -15.25
CA GLN A 339 -10.52 7.71 -16.00
C GLN A 339 -9.70 9.01 -15.92
N GLU A 340 -10.32 10.17 -15.98
CA GLU A 340 -9.62 11.46 -15.84
C GLU A 340 -8.90 11.56 -14.49
N ASP A 341 -9.57 11.22 -13.38
CA ASP A 341 -8.98 11.21 -12.05
C ASP A 341 -7.83 10.19 -11.97
N TYR A 342 -8.10 8.95 -12.34
CA TYR A 342 -7.11 7.88 -12.26
C TYR A 342 -5.86 8.16 -13.11
N LEU A 343 -6.05 8.55 -14.38
CA LEU A 343 -4.96 8.80 -15.31
C LEU A 343 -4.15 10.04 -14.95
N SER A 344 -4.74 10.99 -14.23
CA SER A 344 -4.01 12.15 -13.70
C SER A 344 -2.88 11.75 -12.74
N LEU A 345 -3.00 10.58 -12.12
CA LEU A 345 -2.00 9.99 -11.23
C LEU A 345 -1.18 8.91 -11.95
N PHE A 346 -1.85 7.99 -12.61
CA PHE A 346 -1.20 6.82 -13.20
C PHE A 346 -0.22 7.19 -14.32
N ASN A 347 -0.59 8.12 -15.19
CA ASN A 347 0.22 8.54 -16.34
C ASN A 347 1.45 9.38 -15.97
N ARG A 348 1.63 9.75 -14.71
CA ARG A 348 2.82 10.49 -14.27
C ARG A 348 4.10 9.69 -14.43
N VAL A 349 4.03 8.36 -14.30
CA VAL A 349 5.20 7.50 -14.44
C VAL A 349 4.98 6.47 -15.55
N LYS A 350 5.93 6.41 -16.46
CA LYS A 350 5.99 5.40 -17.53
C LYS A 350 7.32 4.68 -17.46
N ILE A 351 7.30 3.38 -17.67
CA ILE A 351 8.50 2.54 -17.68
C ILE A 351 8.52 1.70 -18.98
N SER A 352 9.70 1.54 -19.54
CA SER A 352 9.94 0.64 -20.68
C SER A 352 11.28 -0.05 -20.49
N LEU A 353 11.25 -1.38 -20.48
CA LEU A 353 12.40 -2.24 -20.24
C LEU A 353 12.68 -3.07 -21.49
N ASN A 354 13.90 -2.96 -22.04
CA ASN A 354 14.34 -3.69 -23.23
C ASN A 354 13.30 -3.70 -24.37
N PRO A 355 12.82 -2.55 -24.83
CA PRO A 355 11.75 -2.47 -25.82
C PRO A 355 12.07 -3.16 -27.15
N ASN A 356 13.36 -3.32 -27.48
CA ASN A 356 13.86 -3.95 -28.69
C ASN A 356 14.35 -5.38 -28.47
N ALA A 357 14.15 -5.97 -27.28
CA ALA A 357 14.54 -7.33 -27.02
C ALA A 357 13.91 -8.29 -28.04
N PRO A 358 14.70 -9.18 -28.68
CA PRO A 358 14.15 -10.09 -29.66
C PRO A 358 13.08 -10.97 -29.02
N MET A 359 11.88 -10.93 -29.59
CA MET A 359 10.81 -11.85 -29.22
C MET A 359 11.28 -13.27 -29.60
N THR A 360 11.38 -14.14 -28.60
CA THR A 360 11.78 -15.52 -28.88
C THR A 360 10.71 -16.20 -29.74
N LEU A 361 11.13 -16.73 -30.87
CA LEU A 361 10.26 -17.29 -31.91
C LEU A 361 9.46 -18.55 -31.52
N GLU A 362 9.54 -19.02 -30.30
CA GLU A 362 8.89 -20.26 -29.85
C GLU A 362 7.39 -20.13 -29.56
N TYR A 363 6.84 -18.91 -29.51
CA TYR A 363 5.40 -18.69 -29.31
C TYR A 363 4.91 -17.52 -30.17
N PRO A 364 3.65 -17.57 -30.67
CA PRO A 364 2.99 -16.36 -31.11
C PRO A 364 3.02 -15.39 -29.91
N SER A 365 3.70 -14.28 -29.99
CA SER A 365 4.11 -13.32 -28.98
C SER A 365 3.74 -13.70 -27.54
N ILE A 366 4.72 -13.86 -26.64
CA ILE A 366 4.48 -14.12 -25.20
C ILE A 366 3.47 -13.13 -24.62
N TYR A 367 3.38 -11.94 -25.17
CA TYR A 367 2.45 -10.88 -24.81
C TYR A 367 0.99 -11.19 -25.15
N ASP A 368 0.72 -12.21 -25.97
CA ASP A 368 -0.63 -12.69 -26.29
C ASP A 368 -1.13 -13.76 -25.31
N LEU A 369 -0.29 -14.17 -24.36
CA LEU A 369 -0.67 -15.15 -23.34
C LEU A 369 -1.36 -14.49 -22.14
N PRO A 370 -2.34 -15.17 -21.53
CA PRO A 370 -2.89 -14.79 -20.23
C PRO A 370 -1.79 -14.62 -19.18
N THR A 371 -2.01 -13.69 -18.25
CA THR A 371 -1.01 -13.31 -17.24
C THR A 371 -0.46 -14.51 -16.46
N TYR A 372 -1.33 -15.43 -16.03
CA TYR A 372 -0.89 -16.62 -15.29
C TYR A 372 0.01 -17.56 -16.12
N LYS A 373 -0.20 -17.63 -17.45
CA LYS A 373 0.68 -18.42 -18.37
C LYS A 373 2.02 -17.74 -18.57
N ARG A 374 2.03 -16.41 -18.65
CA ARG A 374 3.25 -15.59 -18.69
C ARG A 374 4.06 -15.78 -17.41
N LEU A 375 3.42 -15.66 -16.24
CA LEU A 375 4.04 -15.89 -14.95
C LEU A 375 4.58 -17.33 -14.81
N ALA A 376 3.84 -18.34 -15.28
CA ALA A 376 4.31 -19.73 -15.31
C ALA A 376 5.54 -19.92 -16.21
N SER A 377 5.64 -19.18 -17.32
CA SER A 377 6.82 -19.17 -18.21
C SER A 377 8.00 -18.47 -17.51
N TYR A 378 7.76 -17.34 -16.86
CA TYR A 378 8.75 -16.59 -16.08
C TYR A 378 9.35 -17.43 -14.94
N ARG A 379 8.49 -18.19 -14.23
CA ARG A 379 8.90 -19.14 -13.18
C ARG A 379 9.88 -20.22 -13.71
N LYS A 380 9.79 -20.56 -15.00
CA LYS A 380 10.71 -21.50 -15.68
C LYS A 380 11.98 -20.81 -16.21
N GLY A 381 12.20 -19.54 -15.86
CA GLY A 381 13.39 -18.79 -16.22
C GLY A 381 13.37 -18.11 -17.58
N LYS A 382 12.21 -18.03 -18.26
CA LYS A 382 12.08 -17.25 -19.50
C LYS A 382 11.87 -15.77 -19.14
N PRO A 383 12.71 -14.85 -19.65
CA PRO A 383 12.55 -13.42 -19.38
C PRO A 383 11.24 -12.90 -20.00
N ASP A 384 10.58 -11.99 -19.30
CA ASP A 384 9.39 -11.28 -19.77
C ASP A 384 9.39 -9.85 -19.22
N TYR A 385 10.11 -8.96 -19.91
CA TYR A 385 10.28 -7.57 -19.47
C TYR A 385 8.96 -6.81 -19.41
N LYS A 386 8.00 -7.16 -20.28
CA LYS A 386 6.66 -6.56 -20.22
C LYS A 386 5.87 -7.00 -18.97
N LEU A 387 6.06 -8.22 -18.49
CA LEU A 387 5.49 -8.68 -17.22
C LEU A 387 6.14 -7.92 -16.04
N GLU A 388 7.43 -7.64 -16.10
CA GLU A 388 8.16 -6.84 -15.11
C GLU A 388 7.62 -5.40 -15.06
N GLU A 389 7.37 -4.77 -16.22
CA GLU A 389 6.72 -3.46 -16.32
C GLU A 389 5.30 -3.47 -15.76
N ILE A 390 4.51 -4.51 -16.08
CA ILE A 390 3.14 -4.69 -15.56
C ILE A 390 3.18 -4.80 -14.04
N TYR A 391 4.08 -5.61 -13.48
CA TYR A 391 4.21 -5.78 -12.05
C TYR A 391 4.57 -4.46 -11.34
N TYR A 392 5.52 -3.70 -11.90
CA TYR A 392 5.89 -2.37 -11.40
C TYR A 392 4.70 -1.41 -11.39
N GLN A 393 3.97 -1.30 -12.50
CA GLN A 393 2.82 -0.41 -12.63
C GLN A 393 1.61 -0.92 -11.83
N TYR A 394 1.53 -2.23 -11.59
CA TYR A 394 0.47 -2.80 -10.77
C TYR A 394 0.55 -2.36 -9.31
N GLY A 395 1.76 -2.27 -8.73
CA GLY A 395 1.89 -1.70 -7.39
C GLY A 395 1.41 -0.24 -7.33
N ARG A 396 1.64 0.57 -8.36
CA ARG A 396 1.08 1.93 -8.45
C ARG A 396 -0.44 1.92 -8.57
N TYR A 397 -1.01 1.04 -9.40
CA TYR A 397 -2.46 0.82 -9.49
C TYR A 397 -3.06 0.47 -8.13
N LEU A 398 -2.49 -0.51 -7.45
CA LEU A 398 -2.97 -0.98 -6.14
C LEU A 398 -2.94 0.15 -5.09
N LEU A 399 -1.92 1.00 -5.11
CA LEU A 399 -1.82 2.15 -4.21
C LEU A 399 -2.91 3.20 -4.51
N ILE A 400 -3.10 3.57 -5.77
CA ILE A 400 -4.16 4.50 -6.19
C ILE A 400 -5.54 3.97 -5.83
N ALA A 401 -5.78 2.67 -6.03
CA ALA A 401 -7.07 2.02 -5.77
C ALA A 401 -7.36 1.83 -4.27
N SER A 402 -6.33 1.83 -3.40
CA SER A 402 -6.49 1.53 -1.97
C SER A 402 -6.17 2.68 -1.03
N SER A 403 -5.57 3.78 -1.51
CA SER A 403 -5.09 4.87 -0.65
C SER A 403 -5.20 6.24 -1.32
N ARG A 404 -6.24 6.99 -0.98
CA ARG A 404 -6.50 8.35 -1.47
C ARG A 404 -6.87 9.26 -0.30
N PRO A 405 -6.62 10.59 -0.40
CA PRO A 405 -6.96 11.56 0.65
C PRO A 405 -8.40 11.41 1.16
N GLY A 406 -8.58 11.60 2.47
CA GLY A 406 -9.89 11.48 3.11
C GLY A 406 -10.29 10.05 3.50
N ASN A 407 -9.43 9.06 3.29
CA ASN A 407 -9.64 7.66 3.66
C ASN A 407 -8.56 7.16 4.64
N MET A 408 -8.75 5.96 5.16
CA MET A 408 -7.74 5.24 5.94
C MET A 408 -6.69 4.62 5.01
N PRO A 409 -5.47 4.32 5.49
CA PRO A 409 -4.41 3.78 4.66
C PRO A 409 -4.67 2.36 4.15
N ALA A 410 -3.85 1.90 3.21
CA ALA A 410 -3.80 0.50 2.82
C ALA A 410 -3.36 -0.35 4.02
N ASN A 411 -4.19 -1.33 4.42
CA ASN A 411 -3.87 -2.31 5.46
C ASN A 411 -3.05 -3.48 4.89
N LEU A 412 -2.86 -4.57 5.63
CA LEU A 412 -2.13 -5.77 5.19
C LEU A 412 -2.62 -6.35 3.85
N GLN A 413 -3.88 -6.14 3.49
CA GLN A 413 -4.47 -6.55 2.22
C GLN A 413 -4.94 -5.36 1.36
N GLY A 414 -4.49 -4.16 1.68
CA GLY A 414 -4.82 -2.94 0.95
C GLY A 414 -6.20 -2.41 1.28
N LEU A 415 -7.15 -2.66 0.40
CA LEU A 415 -8.58 -2.34 0.54
C LEU A 415 -9.42 -3.63 0.59
N TRP A 416 -8.87 -4.73 0.07
CA TRP A 416 -9.57 -5.98 -0.17
C TRP A 416 -9.33 -6.96 0.97
N ALA A 417 -10.39 -7.61 1.42
CA ALA A 417 -10.32 -8.71 2.38
C ALA A 417 -11.47 -9.68 2.13
N ASN A 418 -11.21 -10.95 2.38
CA ASN A 418 -12.22 -12.00 2.26
C ASN A 418 -12.59 -12.55 3.63
N GLY A 419 -13.89 -12.62 3.91
CA GLY A 419 -14.40 -13.14 5.18
C GLY A 419 -14.50 -12.11 6.30
N VAL A 420 -14.89 -12.59 7.47
CA VAL A 420 -15.14 -11.77 8.67
C VAL A 420 -13.88 -11.44 9.44
N ASP A 421 -12.87 -12.31 9.35
CA ASP A 421 -11.54 -12.15 9.91
C ASP A 421 -10.52 -12.65 8.90
N GLY A 422 -9.58 -11.80 8.53
CA GLY A 422 -8.47 -12.18 7.67
C GLY A 422 -7.20 -12.51 8.47
N PRO A 423 -6.12 -12.91 7.77
CA PRO A 423 -4.84 -13.17 8.39
C PRO A 423 -4.35 -11.91 9.12
N TRP A 424 -3.79 -12.11 10.34
CA TRP A 424 -3.33 -11.01 11.20
C TRP A 424 -4.36 -9.88 11.37
N ARG A 425 -5.68 -10.22 11.39
CA ARG A 425 -6.79 -9.26 11.49
C ARG A 425 -6.90 -8.27 10.33
N VAL A 426 -6.08 -8.44 9.29
CA VAL A 426 -5.91 -7.45 8.21
C VAL A 426 -5.64 -6.07 8.80
N ASP A 427 -4.78 -6.02 9.82
CA ASP A 427 -4.49 -4.82 10.61
C ASP A 427 -3.52 -3.87 9.88
N TYR A 428 -3.16 -2.79 10.56
CA TYR A 428 -2.03 -1.94 10.22
C TYR A 428 -0.82 -2.44 10.99
N HIS A 429 0.00 -3.28 10.35
CA HIS A 429 1.16 -3.90 10.97
C HIS A 429 2.37 -2.97 10.89
N ASN A 430 2.85 -2.50 12.06
CA ASN A 430 3.73 -1.35 12.17
C ASN A 430 5.22 -1.71 12.29
N ASN A 431 5.64 -2.94 12.02
CA ASN A 431 7.04 -3.32 12.10
C ASN A 431 7.76 -3.43 10.75
N ILE A 432 7.02 -3.35 9.64
CA ILE A 432 7.49 -3.31 8.26
C ILE A 432 6.34 -3.07 7.25
N ASN A 433 5.18 -3.73 7.45
CA ASN A 433 4.19 -3.92 6.40
C ASN A 433 3.54 -2.61 5.97
N ILE A 434 2.94 -1.86 6.92
CA ILE A 434 2.34 -0.57 6.56
C ILE A 434 3.39 0.42 6.02
N GLN A 435 4.60 0.39 6.54
CA GLN A 435 5.68 1.24 6.05
C GLN A 435 6.01 0.90 4.59
N MET A 436 6.15 -0.39 4.27
CA MET A 436 6.42 -0.85 2.91
C MET A 436 5.32 -0.47 1.93
N ASN A 437 4.05 -0.48 2.37
CA ASN A 437 2.92 -0.06 1.53
C ASN A 437 3.11 1.35 0.96
N TYR A 438 3.86 2.21 1.65
CA TYR A 438 4.04 3.61 1.27
C TYR A 438 5.44 3.95 0.71
N TRP A 439 6.37 3.00 0.66
CA TRP A 439 7.66 3.25 0.03
C TRP A 439 7.60 3.71 -1.43
N PRO A 440 6.68 3.22 -2.27
CA PRO A 440 6.58 3.71 -3.64
C PRO A 440 5.84 5.05 -3.76
N ALA A 441 5.09 5.52 -2.75
CA ALA A 441 4.17 6.65 -2.88
C ALA A 441 4.86 7.91 -3.40
N CYS A 442 5.84 8.42 -2.68
CA CYS A 442 6.56 9.64 -3.07
C CYS A 442 7.46 9.44 -4.30
N PRO A 443 8.36 8.42 -4.35
CA PRO A 443 9.30 8.31 -5.46
C PRO A 443 8.64 7.96 -6.81
N THR A 444 7.45 7.35 -6.80
CA THR A 444 6.68 7.09 -8.02
C THR A 444 5.62 8.16 -8.34
N ASN A 445 5.83 9.38 -7.81
CA ASN A 445 5.00 10.56 -8.08
C ASN A 445 3.52 10.40 -7.69
N LEU A 446 3.27 9.75 -6.54
CA LEU A 446 1.95 9.51 -5.94
C LEU A 446 1.91 10.06 -4.51
N ALA A 447 2.52 11.22 -4.25
CA ALA A 447 2.62 11.78 -2.90
C ALA A 447 1.25 11.98 -2.23
N GLU A 448 0.20 12.28 -2.98
CA GLU A 448 -1.18 12.39 -2.47
C GLU A 448 -1.67 11.09 -1.82
N CYS A 449 -1.25 9.95 -2.35
CA CYS A 449 -1.62 8.64 -1.80
C CYS A 449 -1.00 8.38 -0.42
N ASN A 450 -0.06 9.22 0.02
CA ASN A 450 0.55 9.12 1.36
C ASN A 450 -0.31 9.78 2.46
N TRP A 451 -1.26 10.64 2.11
CA TRP A 451 -2.11 11.33 3.09
C TRP A 451 -2.87 10.39 4.03
N PRO A 452 -3.45 9.28 3.59
CA PRO A 452 -4.10 8.33 4.50
C PRO A 452 -3.15 7.78 5.59
N LEU A 453 -1.88 7.52 5.25
CA LEU A 453 -0.89 7.13 6.25
C LEU A 453 -0.61 8.26 7.24
N ILE A 454 -0.48 9.50 6.76
CA ILE A 454 -0.27 10.67 7.63
C ILE A 454 -1.45 10.85 8.59
N ASP A 455 -2.67 10.71 8.10
CA ASP A 455 -3.87 10.80 8.94
C ASP A 455 -3.97 9.64 9.93
N PHE A 456 -3.60 8.43 9.53
CA PHE A 456 -3.46 7.31 10.46
C PHE A 456 -2.44 7.60 11.57
N ILE A 457 -1.25 8.11 11.22
CA ILE A 457 -0.23 8.52 12.20
C ILE A 457 -0.81 9.56 13.17
N ARG A 458 -1.57 10.53 12.69
CA ARG A 458 -2.24 11.52 13.54
C ARG A 458 -3.21 10.90 14.54
N THR A 459 -3.92 9.82 14.16
CA THR A 459 -4.81 9.10 15.09
C THR A 459 -4.05 8.39 16.21
N LEU A 460 -2.79 8.04 15.98
CA LEU A 460 -1.95 7.34 16.96
C LEU A 460 -1.32 8.26 18.00
N VAL A 461 -1.30 9.59 17.79
CA VAL A 461 -0.55 10.52 18.66
C VAL A 461 -1.10 10.49 20.09
N LYS A 462 -2.37 10.80 20.28
CA LYS A 462 -2.98 10.91 21.62
C LYS A 462 -2.97 9.58 22.40
N PRO A 463 -3.38 8.44 21.83
CA PRO A 463 -3.21 7.16 22.52
C PRO A 463 -1.73 6.77 22.68
N GLY A 464 -0.87 7.13 21.75
CA GLY A 464 0.57 6.88 21.80
C GLY A 464 1.31 7.68 22.88
N GLU A 465 0.84 8.87 23.23
CA GLU A 465 1.31 9.63 24.41
C GLU A 465 1.04 8.85 25.71
N LYS A 466 -0.10 8.17 25.78
CA LYS A 466 -0.39 7.30 26.95
C LYS A 466 0.51 6.07 26.98
N VAL A 467 0.77 5.46 25.84
CA VAL A 467 1.73 4.35 25.72
C VAL A 467 3.13 4.79 26.15
N ALA A 468 3.60 5.92 25.66
CA ALA A 468 4.90 6.48 26.04
C ALA A 468 5.01 6.73 27.55
N GLN A 469 3.98 7.32 28.15
CA GLN A 469 3.94 7.58 29.59
C GLN A 469 3.84 6.31 30.43
N SER A 470 2.90 5.41 30.10
CA SER A 470 2.58 4.24 30.93
C SER A 470 3.70 3.18 30.92
N TYR A 471 4.30 2.93 29.76
CA TYR A 471 5.34 1.92 29.64
C TYR A 471 6.74 2.44 29.81
N PHE A 472 7.01 3.70 29.46
CA PHE A 472 8.37 4.21 29.40
C PHE A 472 8.61 5.44 30.29
N GLY A 473 7.56 6.03 30.89
CA GLY A 473 7.67 7.29 31.62
C GLY A 473 8.16 8.45 30.75
N ALA A 474 7.98 8.32 29.45
CA ALA A 474 8.50 9.23 28.44
C ALA A 474 7.42 10.24 28.02
N ARG A 475 7.87 11.43 27.63
CA ARG A 475 7.08 12.41 26.90
C ARG A 475 6.98 12.00 25.42
N GLY A 476 6.16 12.75 24.66
CA GLY A 476 5.96 12.50 23.25
C GLY A 476 5.10 11.28 23.03
N TRP A 477 5.16 10.69 21.82
CA TRP A 477 4.28 9.58 21.45
C TRP A 477 5.05 8.43 20.79
N THR A 478 4.54 7.23 20.98
CA THR A 478 4.93 6.04 20.25
C THR A 478 3.71 5.15 19.99
N ALA A 479 3.89 4.12 19.18
CA ALA A 479 2.94 3.06 18.94
C ALA A 479 3.63 1.71 19.00
N SER A 480 2.85 0.63 19.09
CA SER A 480 3.33 -0.74 19.07
C SER A 480 3.09 -1.38 17.71
N ILE A 481 3.25 -2.71 17.64
CA ILE A 481 3.29 -3.48 16.40
C ILE A 481 2.01 -3.41 15.57
N SER A 482 0.85 -3.34 16.21
CA SER A 482 -0.45 -3.42 15.53
C SER A 482 -1.27 -2.16 15.74
N GLY A 483 -1.92 -1.71 14.68
CA GLY A 483 -2.84 -0.59 14.68
C GLY A 483 -4.16 -0.92 14.02
N ASN A 484 -5.19 -0.14 14.34
CA ASN A 484 -6.52 -0.21 13.74
C ASN A 484 -7.06 1.20 13.45
N ILE A 485 -8.26 1.30 12.89
CA ILE A 485 -8.87 2.60 12.57
C ILE A 485 -9.23 3.44 13.81
N PHE A 486 -9.22 2.85 15.00
CA PHE A 486 -9.57 3.51 16.28
C PHE A 486 -8.32 4.04 17.02
N GLY A 487 -7.17 4.16 16.34
CA GLY A 487 -5.94 4.69 16.94
C GLY A 487 -5.32 3.77 17.99
N PHE A 488 -5.49 2.45 17.89
CA PHE A 488 -4.85 1.52 18.81
C PHE A 488 -3.33 1.62 18.70
N ALA A 489 -2.66 1.95 19.78
CA ALA A 489 -1.22 2.17 19.84
C ALA A 489 -0.50 1.28 20.86
N SER A 490 -1.23 0.56 21.70
CA SER A 490 -0.67 -0.26 22.77
C SER A 490 -0.02 -1.54 22.25
N PRO A 491 0.90 -2.17 23.02
CA PRO A 491 1.29 -3.55 22.74
C PRO A 491 0.10 -4.48 22.94
N LEU A 492 0.14 -5.63 22.29
CA LEU A 492 -0.84 -6.69 22.46
C LEU A 492 -0.54 -7.52 23.73
N SER A 493 -1.45 -8.41 24.12
CA SER A 493 -1.34 -9.23 25.34
C SER A 493 -0.27 -10.33 25.27
N SER A 494 0.33 -10.57 24.12
CA SER A 494 1.33 -11.61 23.94
C SER A 494 2.57 -11.40 24.82
N GLN A 495 3.08 -12.49 25.38
CA GLN A 495 4.34 -12.52 26.11
C GLN A 495 5.57 -12.75 25.23
N ASP A 496 5.37 -12.98 23.94
CA ASP A 496 6.47 -13.06 22.98
C ASP A 496 6.97 -11.67 22.63
N MET A 497 8.01 -11.25 23.33
CA MET A 497 8.59 -9.92 23.16
C MET A 497 9.33 -9.76 21.83
N SER A 498 9.73 -10.84 21.18
CA SER A 498 10.44 -10.77 19.90
C SER A 498 9.64 -10.04 18.81
N TRP A 499 8.32 -10.17 18.82
CA TRP A 499 7.44 -9.45 17.89
C TRP A 499 6.58 -8.38 18.58
N ASN A 500 6.11 -8.61 19.81
CA ASN A 500 5.14 -7.74 20.47
C ASN A 500 5.79 -6.46 21.06
N PHE A 501 7.07 -6.52 21.47
CA PHE A 501 7.77 -5.37 22.04
C PHE A 501 8.44 -4.55 20.92
N ASN A 502 7.72 -3.60 20.36
CA ASN A 502 8.22 -2.73 19.30
C ASN A 502 7.92 -1.25 19.59
N PRO A 503 8.66 -0.61 20.50
CA PRO A 503 8.47 0.82 20.80
C PRO A 503 8.92 1.75 19.67
N MET A 504 9.55 1.22 18.62
CA MET A 504 10.01 1.99 17.47
C MET A 504 8.97 2.08 16.34
N ALA A 505 7.81 1.46 16.49
CA ALA A 505 6.75 1.56 15.48
C ALA A 505 6.33 3.02 15.25
N GLY A 506 6.07 3.79 16.31
CA GLY A 506 5.75 5.21 16.23
C GLY A 506 6.86 6.06 15.57
N PRO A 507 8.11 6.01 16.06
CA PRO A 507 9.24 6.69 15.44
C PRO A 507 9.46 6.32 13.96
N TRP A 508 9.34 5.04 13.59
CA TRP A 508 9.45 4.63 12.19
C TRP A 508 8.31 5.22 11.32
N LEU A 509 7.08 5.17 11.80
CA LEU A 509 5.96 5.82 11.12
C LEU A 509 6.20 7.33 10.95
N ALA A 510 6.76 8.01 11.95
CA ALA A 510 7.05 9.43 11.88
C ALA A 510 8.11 9.78 10.82
N THR A 511 8.98 8.86 10.42
CA THR A 511 9.93 9.10 9.32
C THR A 511 9.25 9.29 7.96
N HIS A 512 8.09 8.64 7.73
CA HIS A 512 7.28 8.85 6.52
C HIS A 512 6.73 10.28 6.41
N VAL A 513 6.50 10.92 7.55
CA VAL A 513 6.04 12.31 7.59
C VAL A 513 7.13 13.26 7.09
N TRP A 514 8.39 13.01 7.50
CA TRP A 514 9.53 13.73 6.97
C TRP A 514 9.74 13.46 5.48
N GLU A 515 9.65 12.20 5.07
CA GLU A 515 9.79 11.79 3.67
C GLU A 515 8.80 12.52 2.76
N TYR A 516 7.53 12.62 3.17
CA TYR A 516 6.54 13.40 2.42
C TYR A 516 7.00 14.85 2.19
N TYR A 517 7.49 15.53 3.23
CA TYR A 517 8.03 16.89 3.08
C TYR A 517 9.28 16.90 2.20
N ASP A 518 10.17 15.94 2.37
CA ASP A 518 11.45 15.93 1.63
C ASP A 518 11.24 15.77 0.11
N TYR A 519 10.20 15.04 -0.28
CA TYR A 519 9.80 14.94 -1.68
C TYR A 519 8.96 16.13 -2.17
N THR A 520 8.04 16.66 -1.37
CA THR A 520 7.10 17.69 -1.83
C THR A 520 7.58 19.12 -1.60
N ARG A 521 8.45 19.34 -0.61
CA ARG A 521 8.87 20.65 -0.11
C ARG A 521 7.71 21.54 0.34
N ASP A 522 6.60 20.95 0.74
CA ASP A 522 5.44 21.67 1.28
C ASP A 522 5.72 22.17 2.70
N LYS A 523 6.15 23.42 2.80
CA LYS A 523 6.46 24.06 4.08
C LYS A 523 5.23 24.29 4.97
N GLN A 524 4.04 24.45 4.39
CA GLN A 524 2.83 24.60 5.17
C GLN A 524 2.50 23.29 5.84
N PHE A 525 2.51 22.18 5.10
CA PHE A 525 2.38 20.85 5.65
C PHE A 525 3.40 20.60 6.77
N LEU A 526 4.68 20.88 6.52
CA LEU A 526 5.73 20.66 7.52
C LEU A 526 5.44 21.45 8.80
N LYS A 527 5.03 22.71 8.69
CA LYS A 527 4.76 23.57 9.84
C LYS A 527 3.53 23.12 10.62
N GLU A 528 2.43 22.79 9.95
CA GLU A 528 1.12 22.61 10.59
C GLU A 528 0.87 21.16 11.01
N VAL A 529 1.41 20.20 10.27
CA VAL A 529 1.18 18.76 10.47
C VAL A 529 2.49 18.01 10.74
N GLY A 530 3.47 18.16 9.85
CA GLY A 530 4.64 17.30 9.85
C GLY A 530 5.54 17.49 11.07
N TYR A 531 5.96 18.70 11.34
CA TYR A 531 6.91 18.98 12.42
C TYR A 531 6.37 18.65 13.82
N PRO A 532 5.12 18.95 14.18
CA PRO A 532 4.55 18.49 15.45
C PRO A 532 4.65 16.98 15.66
N LEU A 533 4.36 16.18 14.63
CA LEU A 533 4.42 14.72 14.68
C LEU A 533 5.85 14.23 14.85
N ILE A 534 6.78 14.74 14.04
CA ILE A 534 8.21 14.38 14.06
C ILE A 534 8.85 14.79 15.39
N LYS A 535 8.61 16.03 15.84
CA LYS A 535 9.17 16.58 17.09
C LYS A 535 8.71 15.76 18.29
N SER A 536 7.42 15.44 18.38
CA SER A 536 6.88 14.69 19.52
C SER A 536 7.43 13.26 19.56
N SER A 537 7.61 12.61 18.40
CA SER A 537 8.25 11.30 18.30
C SER A 537 9.76 11.35 18.62
N ALA A 538 10.45 12.40 18.22
CA ALA A 538 11.86 12.62 18.58
C ALA A 538 12.03 12.82 20.10
N ILE A 539 11.09 13.53 20.75
CA ILE A 539 11.08 13.69 22.21
C ILE A 539 10.91 12.33 22.89
N PHE A 540 9.98 11.51 22.42
CA PHE A 540 9.83 10.14 22.92
C PHE A 540 11.12 9.35 22.78
N SER A 541 11.75 9.41 21.63
CA SER A 541 12.99 8.66 21.34
C SER A 541 14.13 9.05 22.29
N VAL A 542 14.27 10.33 22.62
CA VAL A 542 15.25 10.80 23.60
C VAL A 542 14.94 10.32 25.02
N ASP A 543 13.68 10.46 25.44
CA ASP A 543 13.26 10.07 26.80
C ASP A 543 13.27 8.54 26.99
N PHE A 544 13.08 7.75 25.94
CA PHE A 544 13.17 6.29 25.95
C PHE A 544 14.62 5.80 26.15
N LEU A 545 15.60 6.53 25.63
CA LEU A 545 17.00 6.16 25.76
C LEU A 545 17.48 6.16 27.21
N TRP A 546 18.42 5.30 27.49
CA TRP A 546 19.13 5.22 28.76
C TRP A 546 20.55 5.75 28.58
N LYS A 547 20.87 6.80 29.34
CA LYS A 547 22.22 7.34 29.42
C LYS A 547 23.02 6.49 30.39
N ARG A 548 24.07 5.82 29.91
CA ARG A 548 24.96 4.99 30.71
C ARG A 548 25.95 5.86 31.53
N PRO A 549 26.60 5.27 32.56
CA PRO A 549 27.59 5.98 33.36
C PRO A 549 28.79 6.52 32.55
N ASP A 550 29.11 5.88 31.41
CA ASP A 550 30.18 6.32 30.49
C ASP A 550 29.75 7.48 29.56
N GLY A 551 28.50 7.92 29.68
CA GLY A 551 27.94 9.02 28.90
C GLY A 551 27.28 8.57 27.60
N SER A 552 27.45 7.33 27.17
CA SER A 552 26.79 6.81 25.97
C SER A 552 25.26 6.63 26.16
N TYR A 553 24.51 6.74 25.06
CA TYR A 553 23.08 6.46 25.05
C TYR A 553 22.79 5.11 24.39
N THR A 554 21.93 4.30 25.01
CA THR A 554 21.44 3.03 24.48
C THR A 554 19.97 2.84 24.78
N ALA A 555 19.31 1.88 24.11
CA ALA A 555 17.91 1.53 24.32
C ALA A 555 17.80 0.24 25.13
N ALA A 556 17.28 0.29 26.34
CA ALA A 556 17.06 -0.89 27.17
C ALA A 556 15.75 -0.78 27.97
N PRO A 557 14.85 -1.79 27.84
CA PRO A 557 14.92 -2.97 26.96
C PRO A 557 14.71 -2.64 25.48
N SER A 558 15.21 -3.49 24.59
CA SER A 558 15.02 -3.38 23.14
C SER A 558 14.89 -4.76 22.48
N THR A 559 14.38 -4.80 21.26
CA THR A 559 14.25 -6.02 20.44
C THR A 559 14.57 -5.72 18.99
N SER A 560 14.82 -6.74 18.20
CA SER A 560 14.83 -6.68 16.74
C SER A 560 13.71 -7.61 16.22
N PRO A 561 12.57 -7.07 15.83
CA PRO A 561 11.46 -7.89 15.38
C PRO A 561 11.83 -8.77 14.17
N GLU A 562 11.33 -9.98 14.09
CA GLU A 562 10.42 -10.71 15.01
C GLU A 562 11.11 -11.95 15.58
N HIS A 563 12.33 -11.88 16.04
CA HIS A 563 13.04 -13.00 16.64
C HIS A 563 14.09 -12.53 17.65
N GLY A 564 14.74 -13.48 18.29
CA GLY A 564 15.87 -13.22 19.20
C GLY A 564 15.45 -12.71 20.58
N PRO A 565 16.44 -12.33 21.38
CA PRO A 565 16.23 -11.99 22.79
C PRO A 565 15.78 -10.54 22.99
N VAL A 566 15.28 -10.26 24.19
CA VAL A 566 15.26 -8.91 24.73
C VAL A 566 16.72 -8.48 25.00
N ASP A 567 17.09 -7.29 24.54
CA ASP A 567 18.47 -6.80 24.52
C ASP A 567 18.60 -5.39 25.11
N GLU A 568 19.83 -4.94 25.33
CA GLU A 568 20.15 -3.58 25.81
C GLU A 568 20.68 -2.66 24.70
N GLY A 569 20.25 -2.85 23.47
CA GLY A 569 20.73 -2.02 22.37
C GLY A 569 20.66 -2.71 21.03
N ALA A 570 19.51 -3.29 20.69
CA ALA A 570 19.28 -3.82 19.36
C ALA A 570 19.52 -2.76 18.29
N THR A 571 20.29 -3.10 17.27
CA THR A 571 20.72 -2.19 16.20
C THR A 571 19.55 -1.53 15.49
N PHE A 572 18.46 -2.27 15.30
CA PHE A 572 17.22 -1.73 14.74
C PHE A 572 16.73 -0.49 15.51
N VAL A 573 16.66 -0.58 16.83
CA VAL A 573 16.15 0.50 17.68
C VAL A 573 17.03 1.74 17.57
N HIS A 574 18.35 1.56 17.61
CA HIS A 574 19.29 2.67 17.44
C HIS A 574 19.21 3.28 16.04
N ALA A 575 19.02 2.46 15.00
CA ALA A 575 18.91 2.94 13.64
C ALA A 575 17.68 3.84 13.45
N VAL A 576 16.51 3.42 13.98
CA VAL A 576 15.29 4.22 13.92
C VAL A 576 15.41 5.51 14.73
N ILE A 577 15.97 5.43 15.94
CA ILE A 577 16.20 6.64 16.78
C ILE A 577 17.14 7.61 16.06
N ARG A 578 18.20 7.11 15.44
CA ARG A 578 19.15 7.93 14.67
C ARG A 578 18.42 8.66 13.53
N GLU A 579 17.61 7.95 12.79
CA GLU A 579 16.83 8.49 11.67
C GLU A 579 15.84 9.57 12.10
N ILE A 580 15.03 9.31 13.12
CA ILE A 580 14.01 10.28 13.55
C ILE A 580 14.64 11.55 14.16
N LEU A 581 15.78 11.44 14.84
CA LEU A 581 16.49 12.61 15.37
C LEU A 581 17.09 13.45 14.25
N LEU A 582 17.67 12.84 13.21
CA LEU A 582 18.15 13.54 12.01
C LEU A 582 16.98 14.25 11.32
N ASN A 583 15.87 13.58 11.12
CA ASN A 583 14.68 14.15 10.50
C ASN A 583 14.11 15.33 11.32
N ALA A 584 14.12 15.22 12.65
CA ALA A 584 13.68 16.31 13.54
C ALA A 584 14.60 17.53 13.46
N ILE A 585 15.92 17.31 13.42
CA ILE A 585 16.92 18.36 13.24
C ILE A 585 16.71 19.09 11.91
N ASP A 586 16.53 18.35 10.82
CA ASP A 586 16.40 18.92 9.49
C ASP A 586 15.03 19.60 9.29
N ALA A 587 13.97 19.06 9.86
CA ALA A 587 12.66 19.70 9.91
C ALA A 587 12.70 21.04 10.67
N ALA A 588 13.35 21.04 11.84
CA ALA A 588 13.53 22.26 12.64
C ALA A 588 14.40 23.30 11.93
N LYS A 589 15.47 22.89 11.22
CA LYS A 589 16.27 23.77 10.37
C LYS A 589 15.43 24.37 9.23
N ALA A 590 14.63 23.54 8.52
CA ALA A 590 13.80 24.00 7.41
C ALA A 590 12.76 25.05 7.85
N LEU A 591 12.30 24.97 9.08
CA LEU A 591 11.38 25.92 9.71
C LEU A 591 12.07 27.07 10.44
N GLY A 592 13.36 26.96 10.76
CA GLY A 592 14.09 27.94 11.53
C GLY A 592 13.73 28.00 13.01
N VAL A 593 13.33 26.85 13.61
CA VAL A 593 12.84 26.76 15.01
C VAL A 593 13.71 25.85 15.89
N ASP A 594 13.44 25.85 17.18
CA ASP A 594 13.91 24.87 18.18
C ASP A 594 15.45 24.66 18.19
N ALA A 595 16.21 25.79 18.20
CA ALA A 595 17.66 25.74 18.20
C ALA A 595 18.28 25.01 19.43
N LYS A 596 17.60 25.05 20.60
CA LYS A 596 18.02 24.34 21.81
C LYS A 596 17.80 22.84 21.68
N GLU A 597 16.64 22.44 21.20
CA GLU A 597 16.25 21.04 20.98
C GLU A 597 17.16 20.41 19.91
N ARG A 598 17.46 21.13 18.82
CA ARG A 598 18.42 20.66 17.81
C ARG A 598 19.80 20.33 18.39
N LYS A 599 20.28 21.14 19.33
CA LYS A 599 21.55 20.87 20.02
C LYS A 599 21.47 19.62 20.89
N GLN A 600 20.35 19.46 21.61
CA GLN A 600 20.12 18.27 22.46
C GLN A 600 20.06 17.00 21.59
N TRP A 601 19.31 17.04 20.48
CA TRP A 601 19.21 15.90 19.57
C TRP A 601 20.57 15.56 18.95
N GLN A 602 21.37 16.56 18.61
CA GLN A 602 22.72 16.34 18.10
C GLN A 602 23.63 15.71 19.18
N GLU A 603 23.55 16.19 20.42
CA GLU A 603 24.31 15.58 21.55
C GLU A 603 23.96 14.11 21.74
N VAL A 604 22.65 13.77 21.65
CA VAL A 604 22.22 12.38 21.72
C VAL A 604 22.78 11.56 20.56
N LEU A 605 22.74 12.09 19.33
CA LEU A 605 23.27 11.41 18.15
C LEU A 605 24.79 11.16 18.26
N ASP A 606 25.51 12.15 18.75
CA ASP A 606 26.99 12.08 18.91
C ASP A 606 27.43 11.05 19.97
N ASN A 607 26.55 10.76 20.93
CA ASN A 607 26.81 9.81 22.02
C ASN A 607 25.96 8.54 21.95
N LEU A 608 25.14 8.36 20.89
CA LEU A 608 24.39 7.13 20.69
C LEU A 608 25.35 6.00 20.33
N VAL A 609 25.20 4.83 20.96
CA VAL A 609 25.98 3.64 20.66
C VAL A 609 26.11 3.44 19.15
N PRO A 610 27.37 3.33 18.63
CA PRO A 610 27.57 3.19 17.18
C PRO A 610 27.17 1.81 16.67
N TYR A 611 26.99 1.72 15.36
CA TYR A 611 26.92 0.43 14.68
C TYR A 611 28.19 -0.39 14.95
N LYS A 612 28.04 -1.71 15.11
CA LYS A 612 29.12 -2.64 15.37
C LYS A 612 29.18 -3.73 14.32
N THR A 613 30.36 -4.20 14.02
CA THR A 613 30.58 -5.40 13.22
C THR A 613 30.93 -6.58 14.12
N GLY A 614 30.38 -7.74 13.83
CA GLY A 614 30.60 -8.97 14.59
C GLY A 614 31.76 -9.81 14.04
N ARG A 615 31.93 -10.98 14.62
CA ARG A 615 33.05 -11.93 14.34
C ARG A 615 33.05 -12.48 12.90
N TYR A 616 31.95 -12.40 12.20
CA TYR A 616 31.84 -12.80 10.79
C TYR A 616 31.98 -11.61 9.83
N GLY A 617 32.24 -10.40 10.37
CA GLY A 617 32.24 -9.16 9.60
C GLY A 617 30.85 -8.59 9.31
N GLN A 618 29.79 -9.24 9.79
CA GLN A 618 28.40 -8.82 9.65
C GLN A 618 28.09 -7.58 10.51
N LEU A 619 27.12 -6.79 10.11
CA LEU A 619 26.52 -5.78 10.97
C LEU A 619 25.77 -6.52 12.11
N MET A 620 26.16 -6.27 13.35
CA MET A 620 25.55 -6.93 14.50
C MET A 620 24.08 -6.51 14.64
N GLU A 621 23.21 -7.48 14.83
CA GLU A 621 21.79 -7.24 15.12
C GLU A 621 21.54 -6.86 16.58
N TRP A 622 22.34 -7.40 17.46
CA TRP A 622 22.22 -7.28 18.92
C TRP A 622 23.37 -6.48 19.52
N SER A 623 23.24 -6.07 20.78
CA SER A 623 24.33 -5.42 21.53
C SER A 623 25.54 -6.35 21.70
N ARG A 624 25.30 -7.65 21.67
CA ARG A 624 26.28 -8.74 21.80
C ARG A 624 26.41 -9.48 20.48
N ASP A 625 27.59 -10.01 20.17
CA ASP A 625 27.88 -10.78 18.96
C ASP A 625 27.33 -12.23 19.06
N ILE A 626 26.00 -12.35 18.92
CA ILE A 626 25.25 -13.61 18.98
C ILE A 626 24.62 -14.01 17.65
N ASP A 627 24.86 -13.24 16.60
CA ASP A 627 24.32 -13.52 15.26
C ASP A 627 24.77 -14.90 14.76
N ASP A 628 23.86 -15.64 14.12
CA ASP A 628 24.15 -16.93 13.49
C ASP A 628 24.19 -16.73 11.96
N PRO A 629 25.29 -17.07 11.28
CA PRO A 629 25.39 -16.96 9.83
C PRO A 629 24.46 -17.91 9.06
N LYS A 630 23.79 -18.82 9.76
CA LYS A 630 22.79 -19.75 9.20
C LYS A 630 21.36 -19.30 9.47
N ASP A 631 21.19 -18.16 10.11
CA ASP A 631 19.86 -17.62 10.38
C ASP A 631 19.26 -16.99 9.10
N GLU A 632 18.30 -17.68 8.51
CA GLU A 632 17.54 -17.25 7.33
C GLU A 632 16.22 -16.55 7.71
N HIS A 633 16.14 -15.97 8.91
CA HIS A 633 14.92 -15.25 9.33
C HIS A 633 14.51 -14.18 8.33
N ARG A 634 13.21 -14.08 8.08
CA ARG A 634 12.64 -13.19 7.06
C ARG A 634 12.83 -11.69 7.37
N HIS A 635 12.95 -11.31 8.64
CA HIS A 635 13.19 -9.93 9.04
C HIS A 635 14.67 -9.55 9.01
N VAL A 636 14.95 -8.32 8.59
CA VAL A 636 16.27 -7.71 8.51
C VAL A 636 16.24 -6.30 9.11
N ASN A 637 15.53 -6.14 10.22
CA ASN A 637 15.25 -4.84 10.84
C ASN A 637 16.52 -4.06 11.20
N HIS A 638 17.60 -4.72 11.61
CA HIS A 638 18.89 -4.09 11.90
C HIS A 638 19.55 -3.43 10.68
N LEU A 639 19.09 -3.75 9.46
CA LEU A 639 19.47 -3.06 8.23
C LEU A 639 18.59 -1.84 7.91
N PHE A 640 17.73 -1.40 8.84
CA PHE A 640 16.90 -0.20 8.68
C PHE A 640 17.73 1.01 8.21
N GLY A 641 18.94 1.19 8.77
CA GLY A 641 19.81 2.30 8.41
C GLY A 641 20.30 2.30 6.96
N LEU A 642 20.26 1.15 6.28
CA LEU A 642 20.53 1.02 4.84
C LEU A 642 19.28 1.34 4.01
N HIS A 643 18.15 0.75 4.36
CA HIS A 643 16.85 1.02 3.77
C HIS A 643 15.73 0.68 4.77
N PRO A 644 14.74 1.58 5.00
CA PRO A 644 14.49 2.87 4.33
C PRO A 644 15.35 4.04 4.81
N GLY A 645 16.07 3.92 5.93
CA GLY A 645 16.97 4.94 6.44
C GLY A 645 18.12 5.31 5.48
N HIS A 646 19.01 6.19 5.95
CA HIS A 646 20.11 6.69 5.12
C HIS A 646 21.45 6.78 5.86
N THR A 647 21.54 6.12 7.02
CA THR A 647 22.74 6.18 7.89
C THR A 647 23.81 5.13 7.55
N LEU A 648 23.47 4.17 6.69
CA LEU A 648 24.36 3.19 6.10
C LEU A 648 24.39 3.34 4.58
N SER A 649 25.58 3.46 4.00
CA SER A 649 25.71 3.67 2.56
C SER A 649 27.09 3.22 2.04
N PRO A 650 27.18 2.62 0.85
CA PRO A 650 28.45 2.33 0.20
C PRO A 650 29.32 3.59 -0.02
N ILE A 651 28.72 4.77 -0.03
CA ILE A 651 29.39 6.03 -0.30
C ILE A 651 29.97 6.67 0.96
N THR A 652 29.17 6.74 2.04
CA THR A 652 29.55 7.47 3.27
C THR A 652 30.05 6.58 4.39
N THR A 653 29.63 5.30 4.41
CA THR A 653 29.99 4.31 5.42
C THR A 653 30.35 2.96 4.78
N PRO A 654 31.36 2.91 3.87
CA PRO A 654 31.61 1.74 3.04
C PRO A 654 31.90 0.47 3.83
N GLU A 655 32.55 0.54 4.98
CA GLU A 655 32.84 -0.65 5.80
C GLU A 655 31.56 -1.20 6.46
N LEU A 656 30.65 -0.33 6.90
CA LEU A 656 29.35 -0.75 7.42
C LEU A 656 28.43 -1.27 6.31
N ALA A 657 28.54 -0.72 5.10
CA ALA A 657 27.83 -1.25 3.93
C ALA A 657 28.30 -2.66 3.56
N LYS A 658 29.60 -2.95 3.64
CA LYS A 658 30.14 -4.31 3.52
C LYS A 658 29.58 -5.24 4.59
N ALA A 659 29.53 -4.77 5.83
CA ALA A 659 28.95 -5.54 6.94
C ALA A 659 27.45 -5.82 6.74
N ALA A 660 26.69 -4.86 6.20
CA ALA A 660 25.29 -5.04 5.83
C ALA A 660 25.10 -6.06 4.68
N ARG A 661 26.02 -6.06 3.69
CA ARG A 661 26.05 -7.08 2.62
C ARG A 661 26.19 -8.49 3.21
N ILE A 662 27.10 -8.69 4.15
CA ILE A 662 27.30 -10.00 4.80
C ILE A 662 26.03 -10.46 5.51
N VAL A 663 25.28 -9.54 6.15
CA VAL A 663 23.96 -9.88 6.73
C VAL A 663 23.00 -10.40 5.66
N LEU A 664 22.87 -9.69 4.54
CA LEU A 664 21.98 -10.11 3.46
C LEU A 664 22.38 -11.45 2.86
N GLU A 665 23.67 -11.72 2.73
CA GLU A 665 24.22 -13.00 2.28
C GLU A 665 23.87 -14.13 3.28
N HIS A 666 23.95 -13.89 4.59
CA HIS A 666 23.53 -14.84 5.62
C HIS A 666 22.02 -15.09 5.59
N ARG A 667 21.19 -14.03 5.46
CA ARG A 667 19.73 -14.13 5.41
C ARG A 667 19.21 -14.78 4.12
N GLY A 668 20.04 -14.86 3.09
CA GLY A 668 19.70 -15.50 1.81
C GLY A 668 18.62 -14.76 1.00
N ASP A 669 18.31 -15.30 -0.16
CA ASP A 669 17.45 -14.68 -1.17
C ASP A 669 16.02 -15.22 -1.18
N GLY A 670 15.73 -16.22 -0.38
CA GLY A 670 14.38 -16.74 -0.15
C GLY A 670 13.70 -15.99 0.99
N ALA A 671 12.42 -15.99 1.02
CA ALA A 671 11.53 -15.66 2.15
C ALA A 671 10.09 -15.38 1.67
N THR A 672 9.29 -14.73 2.52
CA THR A 672 7.96 -14.21 2.18
C THR A 672 8.05 -13.09 1.15
N GLY A 673 6.95 -12.74 0.48
CA GLY A 673 6.95 -11.73 -0.57
C GLY A 673 7.47 -10.38 -0.09
N TRP A 674 6.96 -9.84 1.01
CA TRP A 674 7.45 -8.57 1.55
C TRP A 674 8.93 -8.61 1.95
N SER A 675 9.41 -9.74 2.45
CA SER A 675 10.83 -9.87 2.82
C SER A 675 11.74 -9.81 1.60
N MET A 676 11.36 -10.49 0.50
CA MET A 676 12.07 -10.36 -0.78
C MET A 676 12.00 -8.93 -1.31
N GLY A 677 10.84 -8.27 -1.19
CA GLY A 677 10.68 -6.85 -1.52
C GLY A 677 11.62 -5.96 -0.72
N TRP A 678 11.79 -6.18 0.60
CA TRP A 678 12.71 -5.40 1.42
C TRP A 678 14.17 -5.63 1.03
N LYS A 679 14.57 -6.90 0.92
CA LYS A 679 15.93 -7.28 0.51
C LYS A 679 16.28 -6.73 -0.89
N LEU A 680 15.32 -6.71 -1.82
CA LEU A 680 15.47 -6.06 -3.13
C LEU A 680 15.87 -4.59 -2.98
N ASN A 681 15.17 -3.83 -2.15
CA ASN A 681 15.49 -2.42 -1.88
C ASN A 681 16.87 -2.27 -1.23
N GLN A 682 17.23 -3.15 -0.31
CA GLN A 682 18.52 -3.12 0.38
C GLN A 682 19.70 -3.44 -0.55
N TRP A 683 19.57 -4.44 -1.43
CA TRP A 683 20.58 -4.73 -2.46
C TRP A 683 20.73 -3.59 -3.46
N ALA A 684 19.61 -2.94 -3.84
CA ALA A 684 19.65 -1.73 -4.67
C ALA A 684 20.42 -0.59 -3.97
N ARG A 685 20.24 -0.40 -2.64
CA ARG A 685 20.99 0.58 -1.84
C ARG A 685 22.48 0.23 -1.65
N LEU A 686 22.84 -1.03 -1.77
CA LEU A 686 24.23 -1.49 -1.84
C LEU A 686 24.85 -1.34 -3.24
N HIS A 687 24.10 -0.82 -4.20
CA HIS A 687 24.48 -0.66 -5.62
C HIS A 687 24.81 -2.00 -6.30
N ASP A 688 24.18 -3.09 -5.86
CA ASP A 688 24.30 -4.40 -6.49
C ASP A 688 23.01 -4.69 -7.29
N GLY A 689 22.99 -4.14 -8.52
CA GLY A 689 21.83 -4.23 -9.39
C GLY A 689 21.47 -5.66 -9.79
N ASN A 690 22.47 -6.49 -10.06
CA ASN A 690 22.24 -7.88 -10.46
C ASN A 690 21.67 -8.72 -9.30
N HIS A 691 22.15 -8.53 -8.09
CA HIS A 691 21.58 -9.21 -6.93
C HIS A 691 20.18 -8.71 -6.61
N ALA A 692 19.97 -7.40 -6.65
CA ALA A 692 18.65 -6.81 -6.49
C ALA A 692 17.65 -7.33 -7.55
N TYR A 693 18.06 -7.42 -8.82
CA TYR A 693 17.24 -7.98 -9.88
C TYR A 693 16.92 -9.48 -9.67
N LYS A 694 17.87 -10.23 -9.11
CA LYS A 694 17.62 -11.62 -8.69
C LYS A 694 16.49 -11.70 -7.66
N LEU A 695 16.48 -10.81 -6.66
CA LEU A 695 15.40 -10.72 -5.67
C LEU A 695 14.07 -10.32 -6.31
N PHE A 696 14.06 -9.38 -7.26
CA PHE A 696 12.88 -9.03 -8.02
C PHE A 696 12.33 -10.23 -8.82
N GLY A 697 13.21 -10.98 -9.47
CA GLY A 697 12.86 -12.23 -10.15
C GLY A 697 12.33 -13.29 -9.18
N ASN A 698 12.90 -13.42 -7.98
CA ASN A 698 12.42 -14.34 -6.94
C ASN A 698 11.04 -13.93 -6.41
N LEU A 699 10.79 -12.65 -6.22
CA LEU A 699 9.49 -12.12 -5.83
C LEU A 699 8.41 -12.49 -6.85
N LEU A 700 8.66 -12.28 -8.15
CA LEU A 700 7.77 -12.69 -9.22
C LEU A 700 7.57 -14.22 -9.27
N LYS A 701 8.62 -15.01 -9.07
CA LYS A 701 8.56 -16.48 -9.16
C LYS A 701 7.88 -17.12 -7.98
N ASN A 702 8.20 -16.68 -6.77
CA ASN A 702 7.90 -17.38 -5.52
C ASN A 702 6.94 -16.64 -4.61
N GLY A 703 6.89 -15.30 -4.70
CA GLY A 703 6.07 -14.42 -3.88
C GLY A 703 4.87 -13.80 -4.61
N THR A 704 4.48 -14.31 -5.78
CA THR A 704 3.43 -13.69 -6.60
C THR A 704 2.40 -14.71 -7.05
N LEU A 705 1.13 -14.39 -6.91
CA LEU A 705 -0.04 -15.18 -7.31
C LEU A 705 -0.40 -14.95 -8.79
N ASP A 706 -1.33 -15.74 -9.34
CA ASP A 706 -1.71 -15.69 -10.75
C ASP A 706 -2.30 -14.33 -11.20
N ASN A 707 -2.92 -13.59 -10.27
CA ASN A 707 -3.41 -12.23 -10.46
C ASN A 707 -2.38 -11.14 -10.12
N LEU A 708 -1.13 -11.51 -9.95
CA LEU A 708 0.01 -10.69 -9.58
C LEU A 708 -0.06 -10.08 -8.17
N TRP A 709 -0.97 -10.48 -7.32
CA TRP A 709 -0.90 -10.17 -5.90
C TRP A 709 0.31 -10.84 -5.26
N ASP A 710 0.93 -10.14 -4.32
CA ASP A 710 1.98 -10.70 -3.47
C ASP A 710 1.42 -11.73 -2.48
N THR A 711 2.26 -12.63 -2.01
CA THR A 711 1.87 -13.60 -0.98
C THR A 711 2.96 -13.81 0.06
N HIS A 712 2.52 -13.84 1.31
CA HIS A 712 3.38 -14.21 2.44
C HIS A 712 3.68 -15.73 2.49
N PRO A 713 2.83 -16.76 2.29
CA PRO A 713 1.37 -16.89 2.15
C PRO A 713 0.61 -16.75 3.49
N PRO A 714 -0.70 -16.37 3.55
CA PRO A 714 -1.55 -15.99 2.42
C PRO A 714 -1.25 -14.59 1.88
N PHE A 715 -2.12 -14.06 0.99
CA PHE A 715 -1.99 -12.73 0.39
C PHE A 715 -1.69 -11.63 1.42
N GLN A 716 -0.65 -10.89 1.15
CA GLN A 716 -0.32 -9.60 1.75
C GLN A 716 0.10 -8.66 0.63
N ILE A 717 -0.34 -7.40 0.68
CA ILE A 717 -0.14 -6.46 -0.43
C ILE A 717 1.23 -5.77 -0.41
N ASP A 718 1.91 -5.81 0.71
CA ASP A 718 3.14 -5.07 0.98
C ASP A 718 4.30 -5.46 0.05
N GLY A 719 4.43 -6.73 -0.34
CA GLY A 719 5.43 -7.14 -1.32
C GLY A 719 5.21 -6.56 -2.72
N ASN A 720 3.96 -6.31 -3.13
CA ASN A 720 3.68 -5.57 -4.37
C ASN A 720 4.27 -4.16 -4.31
N PHE A 721 4.06 -3.45 -3.20
CA PHE A 721 4.58 -2.10 -3.01
C PHE A 721 6.11 -2.09 -2.83
N GLY A 722 6.64 -3.05 -2.07
CA GLY A 722 8.09 -3.23 -1.91
C GLY A 722 8.81 -3.53 -3.22
N GLY A 723 8.18 -4.31 -4.10
CA GLY A 723 8.69 -4.59 -5.44
C GLY A 723 8.73 -3.34 -6.32
N THR A 724 7.66 -2.54 -6.34
CA THR A 724 7.61 -1.26 -7.06
C THR A 724 8.64 -0.27 -6.53
N ALA A 725 8.78 -0.13 -5.22
CA ALA A 725 9.81 0.72 -4.61
C ALA A 725 11.22 0.23 -4.97
N GLY A 726 11.45 -1.09 -4.94
CA GLY A 726 12.75 -1.67 -5.26
C GLY A 726 13.18 -1.45 -6.72
N VAL A 727 12.28 -1.60 -7.66
CA VAL A 727 12.55 -1.23 -9.07
C VAL A 727 12.91 0.25 -9.19
N THR A 728 12.22 1.12 -8.44
CA THR A 728 12.55 2.54 -8.41
C THR A 728 13.95 2.78 -7.83
N GLU A 729 14.33 2.11 -6.74
CA GLU A 729 15.67 2.20 -6.13
C GLU A 729 16.80 1.69 -7.05
N LEU A 730 16.52 0.75 -7.95
CA LEU A 730 17.48 0.32 -8.98
C LEU A 730 17.82 1.47 -9.94
N LEU A 731 16.85 2.32 -10.27
CA LEU A 731 16.94 3.32 -11.32
C LEU A 731 17.23 4.73 -10.81
N LEU A 732 16.70 5.09 -9.62
CA LEU A 732 16.82 6.43 -9.05
C LEU A 732 16.88 6.37 -7.52
N GLN A 733 17.93 6.96 -6.94
CA GLN A 733 18.04 7.17 -5.49
C GLN A 733 18.26 8.64 -5.18
N SER A 734 17.75 9.13 -4.04
CA SER A 734 17.92 10.54 -3.65
C SER A 734 18.06 10.74 -2.13
N HIS A 735 18.25 9.67 -1.36
CA HIS A 735 18.33 9.68 0.11
C HIS A 735 19.63 10.29 0.67
N MET A 736 20.68 10.39 -0.13
CA MET A 736 21.98 10.87 0.31
C MET A 736 22.22 12.38 0.06
N GLY A 737 21.14 13.15 -0.19
CA GLY A 737 21.24 14.59 -0.45
C GLY A 737 21.59 14.95 -1.89
N PHE A 738 21.68 13.98 -2.78
CA PHE A 738 21.87 14.15 -4.22
C PHE A 738 20.99 13.17 -5.01
N ILE A 739 20.74 13.49 -6.26
CA ILE A 739 20.01 12.61 -7.20
C ILE A 739 21.02 11.65 -7.82
N GLN A 740 20.91 10.37 -7.51
CA GLN A 740 21.77 9.33 -8.05
C GLN A 740 21.06 8.61 -9.19
N LEU A 741 21.62 8.68 -10.38
CA LEU A 741 21.07 8.16 -11.62
C LEU A 741 21.59 6.74 -11.84
N LEU A 742 20.69 5.80 -12.11
CA LEU A 742 20.97 4.38 -12.39
C LEU A 742 21.96 3.75 -11.39
N PRO A 743 21.77 3.93 -10.05
CA PRO A 743 22.75 3.51 -9.06
C PRO A 743 22.97 2.00 -9.03
N ALA A 744 21.97 1.24 -9.43
CA ALA A 744 21.97 -0.22 -9.36
C ALA A 744 21.27 -0.85 -10.60
N LEU A 745 21.51 -0.30 -11.79
CA LEU A 745 20.96 -0.84 -13.02
C LEU A 745 21.45 -2.28 -13.23
N PRO A 746 20.56 -3.28 -13.36
CA PRO A 746 20.97 -4.65 -13.62
C PRO A 746 21.39 -4.85 -15.08
N ASP A 747 22.32 -5.78 -15.32
CA ASP A 747 22.76 -6.13 -16.68
C ASP A 747 21.61 -6.63 -17.56
N ALA A 748 20.57 -7.22 -16.94
CA ALA A 748 19.39 -7.71 -17.64
C ALA A 748 18.56 -6.61 -18.32
N TRP A 749 18.67 -5.36 -17.86
CA TRP A 749 18.00 -4.21 -18.46
C TRP A 749 18.99 -3.38 -19.28
N GLU A 750 19.39 -3.96 -20.42
CA GLU A 750 20.42 -3.37 -21.29
C GLU A 750 20.02 -1.99 -21.83
N GLU A 751 18.75 -1.82 -22.18
CA GLU A 751 18.17 -0.56 -22.63
C GLU A 751 16.81 -0.30 -21.99
N GLY A 752 16.43 0.96 -21.90
CA GLY A 752 15.11 1.31 -21.37
C GLY A 752 14.95 2.79 -21.05
N SER A 753 13.79 3.10 -20.52
CA SER A 753 13.45 4.42 -20.02
C SER A 753 12.49 4.36 -18.85
N ILE A 754 12.56 5.36 -17.99
CA ILE A 754 11.53 5.65 -17.00
C ILE A 754 11.31 7.16 -16.95
N GLU A 755 10.05 7.57 -16.96
CA GLU A 755 9.65 8.97 -16.96
C GLU A 755 8.86 9.29 -15.69
N GLY A 756 9.02 10.52 -15.18
CA GLY A 756 8.18 11.11 -14.15
C GLY A 756 8.44 10.63 -12.72
N LEU A 757 9.57 9.98 -12.43
CA LEU A 757 9.95 9.68 -11.05
C LEU A 757 10.19 10.96 -10.26
N LEU A 758 9.87 10.93 -8.97
CA LEU A 758 10.15 12.06 -8.09
C LEU A 758 11.37 11.78 -7.21
N ALA A 759 12.30 12.71 -7.17
CA ALA A 759 13.43 12.72 -6.26
C ALA A 759 13.22 13.74 -5.12
N ARG A 760 13.85 13.50 -3.97
CA ARG A 760 13.85 14.43 -2.83
C ARG A 760 14.32 15.81 -3.26
N GLY A 761 13.74 16.86 -2.69
CA GLY A 761 13.91 18.23 -3.16
C GLY A 761 12.86 18.69 -4.17
N ASN A 762 11.89 17.85 -4.46
CA ASN A 762 10.80 18.04 -5.43
C ASN A 762 11.36 18.20 -6.86
N PHE A 763 12.17 17.22 -7.27
CA PHE A 763 12.67 17.10 -8.63
C PHE A 763 11.97 15.94 -9.34
N GLU A 764 11.34 16.22 -10.48
CA GLU A 764 10.84 15.18 -11.37
C GLU A 764 11.94 14.76 -12.33
N VAL A 765 12.11 13.46 -12.52
CA VAL A 765 13.27 12.88 -13.22
C VAL A 765 12.82 11.85 -14.25
N ASP A 766 13.23 12.08 -15.50
CA ASP A 766 13.15 11.12 -16.58
C ASP A 766 14.53 10.54 -16.85
N LEU A 767 14.60 9.25 -17.11
CA LEU A 767 15.85 8.55 -17.42
C LEU A 767 15.72 7.74 -18.71
N ARG A 768 16.78 7.76 -19.50
CA ARG A 768 16.95 6.86 -20.66
C ARG A 768 18.34 6.27 -20.64
N TRP A 769 18.43 4.97 -20.85
CA TRP A 769 19.70 4.25 -20.90
C TRP A 769 19.74 3.29 -22.10
N ALA A 770 20.92 2.98 -22.56
CA ALA A 770 21.21 1.97 -23.59
C ALA A 770 22.61 1.41 -23.39
N ASN A 771 22.80 0.14 -23.73
CA ASN A 771 24.07 -0.59 -23.48
C ASN A 771 24.48 -0.52 -22.00
N GLY A 772 23.52 -0.57 -21.08
CA GLY A 772 23.75 -0.48 -19.64
C GLY A 772 24.24 0.89 -19.16
N GLN A 773 24.17 1.95 -19.99
CA GLN A 773 24.70 3.27 -19.67
C GLN A 773 23.67 4.37 -19.84
N LEU A 774 23.76 5.38 -18.95
CA LEU A 774 22.95 6.58 -19.04
C LEU A 774 23.17 7.29 -20.36
N GLN A 775 22.08 7.48 -21.12
CA GLN A 775 22.05 8.29 -22.34
C GLN A 775 21.63 9.72 -22.02
N GLU A 776 20.55 9.84 -21.24
CA GLU A 776 19.97 11.14 -20.91
C GLU A 776 19.21 11.05 -19.57
N ALA A 777 19.32 12.09 -18.78
CA ALA A 777 18.42 12.38 -17.69
C ALA A 777 17.81 13.77 -17.87
N VAL A 778 16.48 13.86 -17.75
CA VAL A 778 15.76 15.14 -17.79
C VAL A 778 15.24 15.43 -16.39
N ILE A 779 15.65 16.55 -15.79
CA ILE A 779 15.34 16.91 -14.41
C ILE A 779 14.55 18.21 -14.39
N THR A 780 13.30 18.14 -13.94
CA THR A 780 12.44 19.31 -13.74
C THR A 780 12.43 19.70 -12.26
N SER A 781 12.82 20.92 -11.97
CA SER A 781 12.87 21.43 -10.59
C SER A 781 11.53 22.09 -10.21
N ASN A 782 10.68 21.38 -9.47
CA ASN A 782 9.37 21.88 -9.07
C ASN A 782 9.44 22.91 -7.93
N ALA A 783 10.50 22.87 -7.10
CA ALA A 783 10.66 23.75 -5.94
C ALA A 783 11.79 24.78 -6.06
N GLY A 784 12.64 24.71 -7.11
CA GLY A 784 13.77 25.63 -7.29
C GLY A 784 14.95 25.40 -6.32
N GLN A 785 15.08 24.18 -5.78
CA GLN A 785 16.18 23.81 -4.87
C GLN A 785 17.51 23.71 -5.64
N PRO A 786 18.67 23.92 -4.98
CA PRO A 786 19.95 23.52 -5.55
C PRO A 786 19.94 22.04 -5.89
N CYS A 787 20.47 21.67 -7.06
CA CYS A 787 20.50 20.30 -7.53
C CYS A 787 21.93 19.77 -7.55
N GLN A 788 22.12 18.60 -6.96
CA GLN A 788 23.32 17.79 -7.08
C GLN A 788 22.95 16.47 -7.72
N VAL A 789 23.61 16.12 -8.81
CA VAL A 789 23.39 14.87 -9.55
C VAL A 789 24.64 14.03 -9.51
N ARG A 790 24.49 12.73 -9.30
CA ARG A 790 25.56 11.74 -9.34
C ARG A 790 25.24 10.62 -10.33
N TYR A 791 26.23 10.22 -11.12
CA TYR A 791 26.20 9.01 -11.96
C TYR A 791 27.57 8.34 -11.89
N GLY A 792 27.63 7.10 -11.45
CA GLY A 792 28.89 6.46 -11.08
C GLY A 792 29.66 7.33 -10.05
N ASP A 793 30.89 7.64 -10.35
CA ASP A 793 31.74 8.53 -9.52
C ASP A 793 31.68 10.00 -9.92
N GLN A 794 30.93 10.35 -10.97
CA GLN A 794 30.79 11.71 -11.43
C GLN A 794 29.71 12.46 -10.65
N THR A 795 30.00 13.70 -10.29
CA THR A 795 29.06 14.59 -9.60
C THR A 795 28.95 15.92 -10.33
N LEU A 796 27.75 16.41 -10.49
CA LEU A 796 27.43 17.69 -11.11
C LEU A 796 26.55 18.52 -10.18
N ASN A 797 26.97 19.74 -9.85
CA ASN A 797 26.23 20.68 -9.00
C ASN A 797 25.78 21.88 -9.80
N PHE A 798 24.52 22.29 -9.67
CA PHE A 798 24.00 23.48 -10.30
C PHE A 798 22.80 24.08 -9.54
N LYS A 799 22.59 25.38 -9.76
CA LYS A 799 21.42 26.09 -9.25
C LYS A 799 20.26 25.83 -10.19
N THR A 800 19.08 25.64 -9.62
CA THR A 800 17.84 25.50 -10.38
C THR A 800 16.89 26.67 -10.16
N LYS A 801 15.90 26.80 -11.02
CA LYS A 801 14.76 27.69 -10.85
C LYS A 801 13.48 26.86 -10.88
N LYS A 802 12.51 27.27 -10.07
CA LYS A 802 11.20 26.61 -10.00
C LYS A 802 10.55 26.50 -11.39
N GLY A 803 10.10 25.30 -11.74
CA GLY A 803 9.44 24.98 -13.00
C GLY A 803 10.38 24.85 -14.21
N GLN A 804 11.70 24.95 -14.03
CA GLN A 804 12.65 24.76 -15.13
C GLN A 804 13.15 23.33 -15.22
N THR A 805 13.38 22.92 -16.46
CA THR A 805 13.88 21.59 -16.84
C THR A 805 15.34 21.69 -17.27
N TYR A 806 16.14 20.70 -16.92
CA TYR A 806 17.56 20.58 -17.17
C TYR A 806 17.87 19.20 -17.74
N THR A 807 18.57 19.17 -18.87
CA THR A 807 19.01 17.92 -19.50
C THR A 807 20.44 17.61 -19.08
N ILE A 808 20.66 16.43 -18.58
CA ILE A 808 21.98 15.89 -18.18
C ILE A 808 22.32 14.73 -19.11
N THR A 809 23.52 14.75 -19.68
CA THR A 809 24.02 13.64 -20.51
C THR A 809 25.43 13.24 -20.04
N SER A 810 25.84 12.05 -20.39
CA SER A 810 27.24 11.61 -20.19
C SER A 810 27.99 11.74 -21.52
N VAL A 811 29.05 12.53 -21.54
CA VAL A 811 29.92 12.70 -22.70
C VAL A 811 31.36 12.35 -22.26
N ASP A 812 31.95 11.36 -22.90
CA ASP A 812 33.28 10.84 -22.53
C ASP A 812 33.41 10.51 -21.03
N GLY A 813 32.38 9.94 -20.46
CA GLY A 813 32.30 9.56 -19.03
C GLY A 813 32.14 10.74 -18.06
N LYS A 814 31.88 11.96 -18.56
CA LYS A 814 31.63 13.16 -17.73
C LYS A 814 30.18 13.60 -17.83
N LEU A 815 29.57 13.93 -16.68
CA LEU A 815 28.26 14.53 -16.65
C LEU A 815 28.30 15.97 -17.17
N VAL A 816 27.44 16.25 -18.13
CA VAL A 816 27.30 17.56 -18.74
C VAL A 816 25.84 17.99 -18.68
N LYS A 817 25.61 19.22 -18.21
CA LYS A 817 24.32 19.88 -18.27
C LYS A 817 24.24 20.62 -19.62
N LYS A 818 23.26 20.30 -20.44
CA LYS A 818 22.88 21.01 -21.66
C LYS A 818 22.00 22.21 -21.38
#